data_8e9d2b87b4b8edaa300336762bcbcec9
#
_entry.id   8e9d2b87b4b8edaa300336762bcbcec9
#
_cell.length_a   1.000
_cell.length_b   1.000
_cell.length_c   1.000
_cell.angle_alpha   90.00
_cell.angle_beta   90.00
_cell.angle_gamma   90.00
#
_symmetry.space_group_name_H-M   'P 1'
#
loop_
_entity.id
_entity.type
_entity.pdbx_description
1 polymer ?
#
loop_
_entity_poly.entity_id
_entity_poly.type
_entity_poly.pdbx_seq_one_letter_code
_entity_poly.pdbx_strand_id
1 'polypeptide(L)'
;MSREPKNNEEGFMYKLASFIVDKRNLIFLIVAIGLVFSVFSRNWVQVENQLSAYLPKDSETYRGLHLMEDEFITFGTAKVMLVNVTYDEAQAVSERLEAVDGVQSVTFDDTKEHYTNASALYNITFDYSETDEMCETVMNRVEDELSGYDIYVSATFGDTASKTLAQEISVIVIIVAIVVVSVLILTSQTYAEVPVLLITFIAAALLNMGTNFLLGTISFVSNSVTIVLQLALSVDYAIIFCNRYKEEHEKLPTREAVIVALSKAVPEICGSSLTTIGGLVAMLFMEFRLGFDLGICLIKSIFFSLFAVFFLMPGLLVLFGKKIDATRHKNFVPKIPFVGRFAYATKKIIPPIFLAVIIVAMLLANNCPYVYGFSYLETTKRSEQQIADDLMDETFGSTNMVAVVVPAGDYAAEKKLLDELGTYDEVNSTLGLSNVEAMGGYMLTDALTPRQFSELTDLDYEVAELLYAAYAADGGNYGKIIGGLPNYSVPLIDMFTFLYGEMQDGYVTLDADMTETLESAYSQITNARKQLQSDDYTRMLVYLNLPVGGDETYDFLDQMRVVAHKYYPDGEVYVVGDSSSEQDFKTSFSRDNVVVSVLSILIVLVVLLFTFKSAGIPVLLIVVIQGSIWINYGIPTITNSPLFFLSYLVVSSIQMGANIDYAIVTTSRFMEFKDKMPKKDAIIETMNLSFPTIITSGLMMAIAGILIGQMTSNAAIAGIGDSLGRGTIITIFIVMFILPQILLLGEKVIDKTAFDMPSAVSSHQSSGRVRIDGMVRGEIHGQISGIVHAVVEGDVNISLLSGTAEPETADAPQAQTEKEDDAHE
;
A
#
# COMPACT_ATOMS: atom_id res chain seq x y z
N MET A 1 62.18 0.24 -5.51
CA MET A 1 61.01 1.15 -5.47
C MET A 1 60.37 1.14 -6.87
N SER A 2 59.50 0.15 -7.07
CA SER A 2 58.69 -0.02 -8.30
C SER A 2 57.44 0.82 -8.18
N ARG A 3 57.31 1.81 -9.04
CA ARG A 3 56.05 2.56 -9.22
C ARG A 3 55.07 1.66 -9.93
N GLU A 4 54.05 1.21 -9.21
CA GLU A 4 52.87 0.57 -9.79
C GLU A 4 52.02 1.55 -10.62
N PRO A 5 51.24 1.06 -11.59
CA PRO A 5 50.60 1.91 -12.61
C PRO A 5 49.45 2.72 -11.99
N LYS A 6 49.57 4.03 -12.02
CA LYS A 6 48.47 4.99 -11.81
C LYS A 6 47.49 4.95 -12.98
N ASN A 7 46.46 4.11 -12.94
CA ASN A 7 45.51 4.07 -14.06
C ASN A 7 44.04 3.89 -13.69
N ASN A 8 43.58 4.28 -12.47
CA ASN A 8 42.15 4.31 -12.15
C ASN A 8 41.74 5.54 -11.33
N GLU A 9 42.57 6.57 -11.16
CA GLU A 9 42.33 7.73 -10.28
C GLU A 9 41.56 8.89 -10.95
N GLU A 10 41.15 8.79 -12.22
CA GLU A 10 40.59 9.94 -12.96
C GLU A 10 39.09 9.84 -13.29
N GLY A 11 38.39 8.75 -12.94
CA GLY A 11 36.96 8.62 -13.22
C GLY A 11 36.11 9.54 -12.36
N PHE A 12 35.00 10.06 -12.90
CA PHE A 12 34.00 10.88 -12.18
C PHE A 12 33.53 10.20 -10.88
N MET A 13 33.28 8.90 -10.90
CA MET A 13 32.84 8.13 -9.72
C MET A 13 33.89 8.06 -8.62
N TYR A 14 35.17 7.96 -8.98
CA TYR A 14 36.26 8.01 -7.98
C TYR A 14 36.37 9.39 -7.31
N LYS A 15 36.26 10.47 -8.08
CA LYS A 15 36.27 11.84 -7.55
C LYS A 15 35.08 12.09 -6.61
N LEU A 16 33.90 11.62 -7.00
CA LEU A 16 32.69 11.71 -6.16
C LEU A 16 32.86 10.90 -4.85
N ALA A 17 33.33 9.66 -4.94
CA ALA A 17 33.61 8.82 -3.77
C ALA A 17 34.65 9.43 -2.83
N SER A 18 35.73 10.00 -3.38
CA SER A 18 36.75 10.72 -2.62
C SER A 18 36.17 11.94 -1.90
N PHE A 19 35.37 12.74 -2.60
CA PHE A 19 34.68 13.89 -2.01
C PHE A 19 33.77 13.49 -0.82
N ILE A 20 32.98 12.43 -0.97
CA ILE A 20 32.08 11.91 0.08
C ILE A 20 32.91 11.50 1.32
N VAL A 21 33.95 10.70 1.12
CA VAL A 21 34.80 10.20 2.21
C VAL A 21 35.56 11.34 2.91
N ASP A 22 36.06 12.32 2.15
CA ASP A 22 36.81 13.44 2.72
C ASP A 22 35.91 14.43 3.47
N LYS A 23 34.68 14.59 3.03
CA LYS A 23 33.67 15.45 3.69
C LYS A 23 32.78 14.72 4.71
N ARG A 24 33.15 13.50 5.10
CA ARG A 24 32.35 12.66 6.03
C ARG A 24 31.88 13.38 7.29
N ASN A 25 32.70 14.26 7.90
CA ASN A 25 32.33 14.97 9.10
C ASN A 25 31.19 15.96 8.86
N LEU A 26 31.18 16.64 7.70
CA LEU A 26 30.08 17.51 7.27
C LEU A 26 28.83 16.69 7.01
N ILE A 27 28.95 15.54 6.38
CA ILE A 27 27.82 14.64 6.10
C ILE A 27 27.24 14.12 7.41
N PHE A 28 28.06 13.70 8.38
CA PHE A 28 27.59 13.29 9.70
C PHE A 28 26.82 14.40 10.40
N LEU A 29 27.27 15.66 10.32
CA LEU A 29 26.57 16.80 10.87
C LEU A 29 25.21 17.01 10.20
N ILE A 30 25.16 16.98 8.87
CA ILE A 30 23.90 17.14 8.11
C ILE A 30 22.92 16.02 8.46
N VAL A 31 23.38 14.77 8.47
CA VAL A 31 22.55 13.63 8.82
C VAL A 31 22.08 13.74 10.27
N ALA A 32 22.94 14.13 11.22
CA ALA A 32 22.55 14.31 12.62
C ALA A 32 21.47 15.36 12.79
N ILE A 33 21.59 16.51 12.10
CA ILE A 33 20.54 17.55 12.11
C ILE A 33 19.26 17.00 11.50
N GLY A 34 19.34 16.29 10.36
CA GLY A 34 18.19 15.65 9.73
C GLY A 34 17.52 14.63 10.64
N LEU A 35 18.28 13.83 11.38
CA LEU A 35 17.74 12.84 12.33
C LEU A 35 17.03 13.53 13.50
N VAL A 36 17.62 14.58 14.07
CA VAL A 36 16.94 15.36 15.14
C VAL A 36 15.63 15.94 14.61
N PHE A 37 15.64 16.55 13.44
CA PHE A 37 14.41 17.07 12.82
C PHE A 37 13.38 15.93 12.61
N SER A 38 13.82 14.78 12.11
CA SER A 38 12.95 13.64 11.82
C SER A 38 12.26 13.06 13.07
N VAL A 39 12.94 13.09 14.22
CA VAL A 39 12.33 12.64 15.49
C VAL A 39 11.13 13.50 15.87
N PHE A 40 11.17 14.81 15.62
CA PHE A 40 10.05 15.70 15.91
C PHE A 40 8.99 15.66 14.80
N SER A 41 9.39 15.68 13.53
CA SER A 41 8.47 15.80 12.40
C SER A 41 7.70 14.51 12.06
N ARG A 42 8.12 13.35 12.54
CA ARG A 42 7.44 12.07 12.27
C ARG A 42 5.97 12.05 12.74
N ASN A 43 5.63 12.86 13.74
CA ASN A 43 4.27 12.93 14.30
C ASN A 43 3.42 14.01 13.61
N TRP A 44 3.93 14.70 12.58
CA TRP A 44 3.20 15.75 11.88
C TRP A 44 2.36 15.19 10.71
N VAL A 45 2.60 13.95 10.32
CA VAL A 45 1.82 13.29 9.27
C VAL A 45 0.46 12.86 9.83
N GLN A 46 -0.58 13.06 9.04
CA GLN A 46 -1.91 12.52 9.31
C GLN A 46 -2.00 11.10 8.73
N VAL A 47 -2.66 10.21 9.44
CA VAL A 47 -2.86 8.82 9.02
C VAL A 47 -4.34 8.59 8.79
N GLU A 48 -4.70 8.20 7.57
CA GLU A 48 -6.05 7.83 7.20
C GLU A 48 -6.27 6.34 7.49
N ASN A 49 -7.30 6.03 8.27
CA ASN A 49 -7.59 4.68 8.73
C ASN A 49 -8.65 3.95 7.89
N GLN A 50 -9.41 4.68 7.08
CA GLN A 50 -10.46 4.11 6.24
C GLN A 50 -9.95 3.78 4.84
N LEU A 51 -10.16 2.56 4.37
CA LEU A 51 -9.79 2.15 2.99
C LEU A 51 -10.68 2.81 1.94
N SER A 52 -11.94 3.09 2.26
CA SER A 52 -12.90 3.77 1.39
C SER A 52 -12.45 5.17 0.98
N ALA A 53 -11.67 5.87 1.81
CA ALA A 53 -11.04 7.16 1.48
C ALA A 53 -10.08 7.10 0.29
N TYR A 54 -9.61 5.89 -0.07
CA TYR A 54 -8.70 5.65 -1.20
C TYR A 54 -9.39 5.15 -2.47
N LEU A 55 -10.73 5.05 -2.49
CA LEU A 55 -11.50 4.78 -3.70
C LEU A 55 -11.24 5.84 -4.78
N PRO A 56 -11.46 5.52 -6.06
CA PRO A 56 -11.42 6.51 -7.13
C PRO A 56 -12.39 7.66 -6.84
N LYS A 57 -11.94 8.90 -7.04
CA LYS A 57 -12.76 10.10 -6.74
C LYS A 57 -14.02 10.24 -7.58
N ASP A 58 -14.04 9.57 -8.72
CA ASP A 58 -15.16 9.51 -9.65
C ASP A 58 -16.13 8.36 -9.38
N SER A 59 -15.80 7.47 -8.43
CA SER A 59 -16.71 6.40 -8.04
C SER A 59 -17.93 6.97 -7.30
N GLU A 60 -19.06 6.28 -7.44
CA GLU A 60 -20.31 6.64 -6.78
C GLU A 60 -20.17 6.57 -5.26
N THR A 61 -19.57 5.49 -4.77
CA THR A 61 -19.37 5.28 -3.34
C THR A 61 -18.51 6.38 -2.72
N TYR A 62 -17.39 6.77 -3.38
CA TYR A 62 -16.52 7.84 -2.87
C TYR A 62 -17.31 9.17 -2.73
N ARG A 63 -18.06 9.54 -3.77
CA ARG A 63 -18.85 10.78 -3.76
C ARG A 63 -19.98 10.73 -2.73
N GLY A 64 -20.67 9.61 -2.67
CA GLY A 64 -21.78 9.44 -1.72
C GLY A 64 -21.32 9.41 -0.26
N LEU A 65 -20.16 8.77 0.06
CA LEU A 65 -19.59 8.81 1.41
C LEU A 65 -19.23 10.22 1.83
N HIS A 66 -18.54 11.00 0.97
CA HIS A 66 -18.20 12.39 1.28
C HIS A 66 -19.43 13.27 1.41
N LEU A 67 -20.44 13.04 0.57
CA LEU A 67 -21.72 13.75 0.71
C LEU A 67 -22.38 13.43 2.06
N MET A 68 -22.31 12.16 2.50
CA MET A 68 -22.85 11.78 3.81
C MET A 68 -22.08 12.43 4.97
N GLU A 69 -20.75 12.53 4.87
CA GLU A 69 -19.91 13.22 5.86
C GLU A 69 -20.21 14.72 5.93
N ASP A 70 -20.44 15.36 4.78
CA ASP A 70 -20.66 16.80 4.69
C ASP A 70 -22.08 17.21 5.10
N GLU A 71 -23.10 16.40 4.74
CA GLU A 71 -24.52 16.75 4.84
C GLU A 71 -25.21 16.19 6.09
N PHE A 72 -24.75 15.07 6.65
CA PHE A 72 -25.42 14.39 7.76
C PHE A 72 -24.54 14.28 8.98
N ILE A 73 -25.15 14.36 10.15
CA ILE A 73 -24.46 14.01 11.40
C ILE A 73 -24.57 12.51 11.61
N THR A 74 -23.44 11.82 11.61
CA THR A 74 -23.37 10.43 12.04
C THR A 74 -22.96 10.41 13.50
N PHE A 75 -23.89 10.00 14.38
CA PHE A 75 -23.62 9.84 15.80
C PHE A 75 -22.73 8.61 16.01
N GLY A 76 -21.87 8.68 17.03
CA GLY A 76 -21.13 7.51 17.48
C GLY A 76 -22.09 6.43 17.97
N THR A 77 -21.85 5.18 17.53
CA THR A 77 -22.63 4.02 17.97
C THR A 77 -21.71 2.93 18.49
N ALA A 78 -22.22 2.15 19.45
CA ALA A 78 -21.55 0.96 19.93
C ALA A 78 -22.54 -0.19 20.08
N LYS A 79 -22.11 -1.39 19.69
CA LYS A 79 -22.77 -2.64 20.02
C LYS A 79 -22.10 -3.22 21.27
N VAL A 80 -22.88 -3.51 22.28
CA VAL A 80 -22.40 -4.13 23.53
C VAL A 80 -23.18 -5.40 23.76
N MET A 81 -22.47 -6.54 23.76
CA MET A 81 -23.06 -7.85 24.05
C MET A 81 -22.71 -8.26 25.47
N LEU A 82 -23.70 -8.64 26.24
CA LEU A 82 -23.56 -9.31 27.52
C LEU A 82 -23.87 -10.78 27.37
N VAL A 83 -23.09 -11.66 27.98
CA VAL A 83 -23.33 -13.09 28.02
C VAL A 83 -23.71 -13.59 29.40
N ASN A 84 -24.45 -14.69 29.46
CA ASN A 84 -24.92 -15.32 30.72
C ASN A 84 -25.81 -14.39 31.56
N VAL A 85 -26.71 -13.62 30.94
CA VAL A 85 -27.62 -12.69 31.57
C VAL A 85 -29.06 -13.14 31.34
N THR A 86 -29.95 -12.99 32.35
CA THR A 86 -31.38 -13.21 32.18
C THR A 86 -32.02 -12.02 31.49
N TYR A 87 -33.21 -12.21 30.84
CA TYR A 87 -33.88 -11.10 30.14
C TYR A 87 -34.23 -9.94 31.10
N ASP A 88 -34.78 -10.27 32.29
CA ASP A 88 -35.13 -9.24 33.28
C ASP A 88 -33.91 -8.43 33.74
N GLU A 89 -32.77 -9.07 33.90
CA GLU A 89 -31.51 -8.43 34.23
C GLU A 89 -30.97 -7.59 33.07
N ALA A 90 -31.07 -8.12 31.85
CA ALA A 90 -30.68 -7.40 30.63
C ALA A 90 -31.51 -6.13 30.42
N GLN A 91 -32.81 -6.19 30.71
CA GLN A 91 -33.67 -5.02 30.64
C GLN A 91 -33.32 -3.97 31.70
N ALA A 92 -33.03 -4.39 32.94
CA ALA A 92 -32.56 -3.49 33.98
C ALA A 92 -31.16 -2.85 33.67
N VAL A 93 -30.32 -3.57 32.90
CA VAL A 93 -29.07 -3.02 32.38
C VAL A 93 -29.34 -1.97 31.30
N SER A 94 -30.25 -2.20 30.37
CA SER A 94 -30.64 -1.24 29.34
C SER A 94 -31.06 0.11 29.98
N GLU A 95 -31.95 0.08 31.01
CA GLU A 95 -32.39 1.28 31.72
C GLU A 95 -31.23 2.04 32.40
N ARG A 96 -30.23 1.32 32.93
CA ARG A 96 -29.04 1.93 33.54
C ARG A 96 -28.13 2.55 32.47
N LEU A 97 -28.00 1.91 31.32
CA LEU A 97 -27.19 2.43 30.21
C LEU A 97 -27.80 3.70 29.61
N GLU A 98 -29.12 3.76 29.48
CA GLU A 98 -29.83 4.99 29.08
C GLU A 98 -29.62 6.16 30.04
N ALA A 99 -29.42 5.88 31.33
CA ALA A 99 -29.15 6.92 32.34
C ALA A 99 -27.70 7.44 32.34
N VAL A 100 -26.79 6.87 31.56
CA VAL A 100 -25.40 7.32 31.43
C VAL A 100 -25.35 8.66 30.68
N ASP A 101 -24.77 9.67 31.30
CA ASP A 101 -24.61 11.01 30.73
C ASP A 101 -23.77 10.95 29.43
N GLY A 102 -24.37 11.36 28.31
CA GLY A 102 -23.81 11.31 26.97
C GLY A 102 -24.29 10.12 26.13
N VAL A 103 -25.12 9.25 26.66
CA VAL A 103 -25.87 8.23 25.92
C VAL A 103 -27.18 8.85 25.44
N GLN A 104 -27.45 8.84 24.13
CA GLN A 104 -28.66 9.35 23.53
C GLN A 104 -29.79 8.33 23.59
N SER A 105 -29.49 7.07 23.26
CA SER A 105 -30.47 5.98 23.27
C SER A 105 -29.78 4.63 23.37
N VAL A 106 -30.51 3.66 23.94
CA VAL A 106 -30.14 2.24 23.96
C VAL A 106 -31.27 1.45 23.35
N THR A 107 -30.99 0.72 22.27
CA THR A 107 -31.97 -0.17 21.64
C THR A 107 -31.79 -1.58 22.19
N PHE A 108 -32.79 -2.07 22.88
CA PHE A 108 -32.87 -3.44 23.42
C PHE A 108 -34.34 -3.85 23.57
N ASP A 109 -34.70 -5.03 23.11
CA ASP A 109 -36.03 -5.60 23.20
C ASP A 109 -36.00 -7.13 23.33
N ASP A 110 -37.20 -7.78 23.34
CA ASP A 110 -37.37 -9.22 23.45
C ASP A 110 -37.23 -9.96 22.11
N THR A 111 -36.82 -9.29 21.05
CA THR A 111 -36.57 -9.92 19.73
C THR A 111 -35.32 -10.78 19.76
N LYS A 112 -35.25 -11.73 18.83
CA LYS A 112 -34.04 -12.55 18.66
C LYS A 112 -32.82 -11.75 18.22
N GLU A 113 -33.01 -10.56 17.71
CA GLU A 113 -31.92 -9.65 17.30
C GLU A 113 -31.23 -9.02 18.50
N HIS A 114 -31.92 -8.91 19.64
CA HIS A 114 -31.40 -8.29 20.85
C HIS A 114 -31.23 -9.26 22.03
N TYR A 115 -32.03 -10.33 22.10
CA TYR A 115 -31.89 -11.33 23.16
C TYR A 115 -32.03 -12.76 22.67
N THR A 116 -30.99 -13.55 22.80
CA THR A 116 -30.98 -14.97 22.46
C THR A 116 -29.93 -15.73 23.26
N ASN A 117 -30.19 -17.02 23.59
CA ASN A 117 -29.24 -17.92 24.26
C ASN A 117 -28.64 -17.33 25.57
N ALA A 118 -29.44 -16.63 26.39
CA ALA A 118 -28.98 -15.92 27.59
C ALA A 118 -27.89 -14.87 27.28
N SER A 119 -27.89 -14.29 26.11
CA SER A 119 -27.04 -13.19 25.67
C SER A 119 -27.92 -12.02 25.26
N ALA A 120 -27.53 -10.81 25.64
CA ALA A 120 -28.18 -9.56 25.33
C ALA A 120 -27.27 -8.69 24.45
N LEU A 121 -27.84 -8.09 23.40
CA LEU A 121 -27.16 -7.15 22.51
C LEU A 121 -27.79 -5.78 22.63
N TYR A 122 -27.04 -4.80 23.07
CA TYR A 122 -27.45 -3.40 23.16
C TYR A 122 -26.84 -2.62 22.00
N ASN A 123 -27.69 -1.91 21.27
CA ASN A 123 -27.21 -0.92 20.30
C ASN A 123 -27.31 0.47 20.98
N ILE A 124 -26.15 1.04 21.29
CA ILE A 124 -26.03 2.31 22.01
C ILE A 124 -25.69 3.41 21.02
N THR A 125 -26.45 4.49 21.01
CA THR A 125 -26.18 5.72 20.28
C THR A 125 -25.74 6.80 21.26
N PHE A 126 -24.69 7.54 20.96
CA PHE A 126 -24.15 8.61 21.77
C PHE A 126 -24.63 9.97 21.30
N ASP A 127 -24.63 10.97 22.19
CA ASP A 127 -24.99 12.37 21.88
C ASP A 127 -23.97 13.11 21.02
N TYR A 128 -22.86 12.46 20.69
CA TYR A 128 -21.71 13.04 20.01
C TYR A 128 -21.51 12.42 18.62
N SER A 129 -20.92 13.18 17.70
CA SER A 129 -20.51 12.65 16.40
C SER A 129 -19.47 11.52 16.58
N GLU A 130 -19.47 10.54 15.71
CA GLU A 130 -18.49 9.43 15.72
C GLU A 130 -17.04 9.89 15.69
N THR A 131 -16.78 11.11 15.18
CA THR A 131 -15.44 11.71 15.14
C THR A 131 -15.04 12.46 16.42
N ASP A 132 -15.97 12.60 17.39
CA ASP A 132 -15.74 13.32 18.63
C ASP A 132 -15.08 12.41 19.67
N GLU A 133 -13.98 12.87 20.30
CA GLU A 133 -13.28 12.15 21.38
C GLU A 133 -14.18 11.89 22.61
N MET A 134 -15.28 12.63 22.74
CA MET A 134 -16.25 12.41 23.81
C MET A 134 -16.93 11.05 23.74
N CYS A 135 -17.12 10.47 22.55
CA CYS A 135 -17.67 9.12 22.39
C CYS A 135 -16.82 8.08 23.15
N GLU A 136 -15.48 8.15 23.06
CA GLU A 136 -14.57 7.25 23.81
C GLU A 136 -14.71 7.46 25.33
N THR A 137 -14.89 8.71 25.76
CA THR A 137 -15.07 9.04 27.18
C THR A 137 -16.38 8.48 27.73
N VAL A 138 -17.48 8.57 26.95
CA VAL A 138 -18.78 8.02 27.35
C VAL A 138 -18.75 6.50 27.33
N MET A 139 -18.12 5.90 26.32
CA MET A 139 -17.97 4.45 26.25
C MET A 139 -17.24 3.87 27.47
N ASN A 140 -16.17 4.54 27.92
CA ASN A 140 -15.48 4.13 29.16
C ASN A 140 -16.43 4.16 30.38
N ARG A 141 -17.39 5.12 30.45
CA ARG A 141 -18.42 5.13 31.52
C ARG A 141 -19.40 3.98 31.37
N VAL A 142 -19.78 3.63 30.15
CA VAL A 142 -20.60 2.45 29.85
C VAL A 142 -19.92 1.17 30.30
N GLU A 143 -18.63 1.02 30.00
CA GLU A 143 -17.83 -0.13 30.44
C GLU A 143 -17.69 -0.19 31.97
N ASP A 144 -17.49 0.97 32.61
CA ASP A 144 -17.43 1.06 34.09
C ASP A 144 -18.76 0.63 34.72
N GLU A 145 -19.91 1.01 34.14
CA GLU A 145 -21.25 0.61 34.60
C GLU A 145 -21.48 -0.89 34.43
N LEU A 146 -20.88 -1.48 33.43
CA LEU A 146 -20.93 -2.90 33.11
C LEU A 146 -19.82 -3.71 33.83
N SER A 147 -19.05 -3.07 34.70
CA SER A 147 -17.98 -3.74 35.45
C SER A 147 -18.58 -4.87 36.31
N GLY A 148 -18.24 -6.10 36.01
CA GLY A 148 -18.78 -7.30 36.69
C GLY A 148 -19.59 -8.21 35.78
N TYR A 149 -19.87 -7.79 34.57
CA TYR A 149 -20.43 -8.63 33.52
C TYR A 149 -19.32 -9.08 32.54
N ASP A 150 -19.59 -10.14 31.84
CA ASP A 150 -18.75 -10.59 30.72
C ASP A 150 -19.24 -9.89 29.46
N ILE A 151 -18.49 -8.88 29.01
CA ILE A 151 -18.90 -7.97 27.94
C ILE A 151 -18.03 -8.12 26.70
N TYR A 152 -18.64 -7.92 25.54
CA TYR A 152 -18.00 -7.78 24.25
C TYR A 152 -18.45 -6.47 23.62
N VAL A 153 -17.51 -5.67 23.13
CA VAL A 153 -17.79 -4.32 22.64
C VAL A 153 -17.32 -4.17 21.20
N SER A 154 -18.18 -3.65 20.33
CA SER A 154 -17.86 -3.21 18.97
C SER A 154 -18.35 -1.78 18.81
N ALA A 155 -17.45 -0.84 18.53
CA ALA A 155 -17.77 0.58 18.39
C ALA A 155 -17.36 1.12 17.03
N THR A 156 -18.14 2.05 16.47
CA THR A 156 -17.86 2.71 15.19
C THR A 156 -16.86 3.86 15.34
N PHE A 157 -16.66 4.35 16.56
CA PHE A 157 -15.81 5.49 16.89
C PHE A 157 -14.57 5.07 17.66
N GLY A 158 -13.66 6.02 17.83
CA GLY A 158 -12.40 5.83 18.54
C GLY A 158 -11.32 5.19 17.67
N ASP A 159 -10.08 5.43 18.07
CA ASP A 159 -8.90 4.98 17.32
C ASP A 159 -8.36 3.62 17.82
N THR A 160 -9.26 2.77 18.37
CA THR A 160 -8.87 1.51 19.02
C THR A 160 -8.16 0.58 18.03
N ALA A 161 -8.68 0.43 16.82
CA ALA A 161 -8.06 -0.39 15.77
C ALA A 161 -6.68 0.17 15.37
N SER A 162 -6.56 1.48 15.20
CA SER A 162 -5.30 2.18 14.89
C SER A 162 -4.29 2.09 16.03
N LYS A 163 -4.74 2.28 17.28
CA LYS A 163 -3.89 2.17 18.48
C LYS A 163 -3.36 0.74 18.63
N THR A 164 -4.23 -0.25 18.47
CA THR A 164 -3.87 -1.68 18.50
C THR A 164 -2.85 -1.99 17.38
N LEU A 165 -3.12 -1.56 16.16
CA LEU A 165 -2.21 -1.75 15.03
C LEU A 165 -0.85 -1.09 15.27
N ALA A 166 -0.80 0.13 15.79
CA ALA A 166 0.44 0.83 16.10
C ALA A 166 1.27 0.08 17.17
N GLN A 167 0.63 -0.50 18.17
CA GLN A 167 1.29 -1.34 19.16
C GLN A 167 1.84 -2.62 18.54
N GLU A 168 1.04 -3.31 17.74
CA GLU A 168 1.45 -4.51 17.01
C GLU A 168 2.66 -4.25 16.13
N ILE A 169 2.61 -3.21 15.29
CA ILE A 169 3.71 -2.83 14.42
C ILE A 169 4.97 -2.48 15.23
N SER A 170 4.84 -1.82 16.37
CA SER A 170 5.97 -1.52 17.24
C SER A 170 6.67 -2.80 17.73
N VAL A 171 5.90 -3.82 18.11
CA VAL A 171 6.43 -5.13 18.51
C VAL A 171 7.08 -5.84 17.32
N ILE A 172 6.41 -5.84 16.16
CA ILE A 172 6.96 -6.43 14.92
C ILE A 172 8.30 -5.79 14.54
N VAL A 173 8.40 -4.46 14.56
CA VAL A 173 9.64 -3.73 14.25
C VAL A 173 10.79 -4.14 15.19
N ILE A 174 10.51 -4.30 16.49
CA ILE A 174 11.51 -4.75 17.46
C ILE A 174 11.97 -6.17 17.13
N ILE A 175 11.04 -7.09 16.85
CA ILE A 175 11.38 -8.48 16.52
C ILE A 175 12.16 -8.55 15.21
N VAL A 176 11.71 -7.82 14.17
CA VAL A 176 12.42 -7.73 12.89
C VAL A 176 13.83 -7.18 13.09
N ALA A 177 14.02 -6.15 13.92
CA ALA A 177 15.35 -5.62 14.23
C ALA A 177 16.25 -6.67 14.89
N ILE A 178 15.72 -7.47 15.83
CA ILE A 178 16.45 -8.58 16.44
C ILE A 178 16.83 -9.64 15.39
N VAL A 179 15.89 -9.98 14.49
CA VAL A 179 16.16 -10.93 13.40
C VAL A 179 17.23 -10.39 12.46
N VAL A 180 17.13 -9.12 12.04
CA VAL A 180 18.13 -8.46 11.18
C VAL A 180 19.53 -8.52 11.85
N VAL A 181 19.63 -8.17 13.13
CA VAL A 181 20.88 -8.28 13.89
C VAL A 181 21.42 -9.72 13.88
N SER A 182 20.56 -10.69 14.16
CA SER A 182 20.94 -12.11 14.21
C SER A 182 21.43 -12.62 12.86
N VAL A 183 20.71 -12.30 11.78
CA VAL A 183 21.10 -12.68 10.42
C VAL A 183 22.40 -12.00 10.03
N LEU A 184 22.58 -10.70 10.33
CA LEU A 184 23.82 -9.98 10.05
C LEU A 184 25.02 -10.56 10.82
N ILE A 185 24.86 -10.94 12.08
CA ILE A 185 25.93 -11.60 12.87
C ILE A 185 26.33 -12.93 12.22
N LEU A 186 25.36 -13.72 11.73
CA LEU A 186 25.61 -15.01 11.10
C LEU A 186 26.25 -14.88 9.71
N THR A 187 25.91 -13.84 8.97
CA THR A 187 26.31 -13.69 7.55
C THR A 187 27.49 -12.74 7.34
N SER A 188 27.74 -11.81 8.29
CA SER A 188 28.92 -10.95 8.24
C SER A 188 30.21 -11.73 8.55
N GLN A 189 31.35 -11.13 8.23
CA GLN A 189 32.68 -11.71 8.55
C GLN A 189 33.35 -10.97 9.71
N THR A 190 32.72 -9.89 10.21
CA THR A 190 33.26 -9.09 11.30
C THR A 190 32.10 -8.56 12.17
N TYR A 191 32.22 -8.68 13.49
CA TYR A 191 31.18 -8.20 14.40
C TYR A 191 31.00 -6.68 14.37
N ALA A 192 32.06 -5.90 14.12
CA ALA A 192 32.00 -4.45 14.09
C ALA A 192 31.32 -3.89 12.83
N GLU A 193 31.07 -4.71 11.81
CA GLU A 193 30.29 -4.35 10.62
C GLU A 193 28.79 -4.21 10.95
N VAL A 194 28.29 -5.04 11.86
CA VAL A 194 26.87 -5.04 12.23
C VAL A 194 26.38 -3.68 12.77
N PRO A 195 27.07 -3.02 13.73
CA PRO A 195 26.72 -1.66 14.15
C PRO A 195 26.75 -0.63 13.01
N VAL A 196 27.68 -0.73 12.05
CA VAL A 196 27.74 0.19 10.90
C VAL A 196 26.46 0.06 10.06
N LEU A 197 26.05 -1.18 9.75
CA LEU A 197 24.84 -1.47 9.01
C LEU A 197 23.59 -0.99 9.76
N LEU A 198 23.48 -1.28 11.06
CA LEU A 198 22.33 -0.87 11.88
C LEU A 198 22.19 0.64 11.96
N ILE A 199 23.28 1.39 12.20
CA ILE A 199 23.25 2.86 12.24
C ILE A 199 22.78 3.40 10.88
N THR A 200 23.23 2.80 9.77
CA THR A 200 22.83 3.20 8.43
C THR A 200 21.34 2.97 8.21
N PHE A 201 20.80 1.80 8.61
CA PHE A 201 19.37 1.46 8.45
C PHE A 201 18.47 2.31 9.33
N ILE A 202 18.83 2.49 10.60
CA ILE A 202 18.07 3.33 11.54
C ILE A 202 18.04 4.78 11.04
N ALA A 203 19.16 5.30 10.55
CA ALA A 203 19.21 6.65 9.98
C ALA A 203 18.31 6.77 8.76
N ALA A 204 18.34 5.81 7.83
CA ALA A 204 17.48 5.79 6.66
C ALA A 204 15.99 5.75 7.03
N ALA A 205 15.60 4.88 7.99
CA ALA A 205 14.23 4.73 8.45
C ALA A 205 13.71 6.00 9.13
N LEU A 206 14.49 6.60 10.02
CA LEU A 206 14.10 7.84 10.71
C LEU A 206 13.96 9.01 9.73
N LEU A 207 14.88 9.16 8.76
CA LEU A 207 14.78 10.20 7.72
C LEU A 207 13.54 10.00 6.84
N ASN A 208 13.21 8.75 6.52
CA ASN A 208 12.00 8.43 5.77
C ASN A 208 10.74 8.80 6.57
N MET A 209 10.62 8.33 7.81
CA MET A 209 9.47 8.65 8.68
C MET A 209 9.32 10.14 8.92
N GLY A 210 10.44 10.83 9.22
CA GLY A 210 10.44 12.26 9.50
C GLY A 210 10.10 13.16 8.32
N THR A 211 10.02 12.61 7.11
CA THR A 211 9.62 13.33 5.88
C THR A 211 8.24 12.93 5.36
N ASN A 212 7.50 12.05 6.07
CA ASN A 212 6.15 11.64 5.66
C ASN A 212 5.17 12.82 5.65
N PHE A 213 5.32 13.79 6.55
CA PHE A 213 4.45 14.98 6.59
C PHE A 213 4.43 15.79 5.28
N LEU A 214 5.47 15.66 4.43
CA LEU A 214 5.50 16.29 3.10
C LEU A 214 4.45 15.69 2.14
N LEU A 215 3.93 14.50 2.44
CA LEU A 215 2.89 13.84 1.66
C LEU A 215 1.47 14.25 2.12
N GLY A 216 1.38 14.99 3.24
CA GLY A 216 0.11 15.35 3.88
C GLY A 216 -0.47 14.19 4.68
N THR A 217 -1.49 13.54 4.15
CA THR A 217 -2.11 12.34 4.71
C THR A 217 -1.56 11.08 4.04
N ILE A 218 -1.26 10.05 4.82
CA ILE A 218 -0.88 8.72 4.33
C ILE A 218 -1.79 7.65 4.93
N SER A 219 -1.93 6.53 4.25
CA SER A 219 -2.74 5.41 4.76
C SER A 219 -2.08 4.70 5.95
N PHE A 220 -2.90 4.09 6.80
CA PHE A 220 -2.43 3.22 7.87
C PHE A 220 -1.59 2.04 7.33
N VAL A 221 -1.92 1.53 6.14
CA VAL A 221 -1.15 0.48 5.46
C VAL A 221 0.24 0.99 5.12
N SER A 222 0.35 2.17 4.49
CA SER A 222 1.63 2.78 4.13
C SER A 222 2.48 3.10 5.36
N ASN A 223 1.85 3.64 6.40
CA ASN A 223 2.53 3.96 7.65
C ASN A 223 3.11 2.73 8.35
N SER A 224 2.38 1.62 8.34
CA SER A 224 2.74 0.38 9.02
C SER A 224 3.74 -0.47 8.23
N VAL A 225 3.45 -0.71 6.96
CA VAL A 225 4.20 -1.66 6.12
C VAL A 225 5.54 -1.09 5.65
N THR A 226 5.60 0.23 5.35
CA THR A 226 6.80 0.86 4.78
C THR A 226 8.01 0.73 5.69
N ILE A 227 7.86 0.87 7.02
CA ILE A 227 8.98 0.81 7.96
C ILE A 227 9.64 -0.58 7.94
N VAL A 228 8.82 -1.63 8.01
CA VAL A 228 9.31 -3.01 8.04
C VAL A 228 9.94 -3.40 6.71
N LEU A 229 9.28 -3.03 5.60
CA LEU A 229 9.81 -3.27 4.26
C LEU A 229 11.09 -2.49 3.99
N GLN A 230 11.20 -1.26 4.47
CA GLN A 230 12.41 -0.47 4.33
C GLN A 230 13.60 -1.13 5.02
N LEU A 231 13.42 -1.66 6.23
CA LEU A 231 14.47 -2.39 6.92
C LEU A 231 14.92 -3.61 6.12
N ALA A 232 13.98 -4.35 5.53
CA ALA A 232 14.29 -5.53 4.72
C ALA A 232 15.01 -5.18 3.40
N LEU A 233 14.53 -4.17 2.67
CA LEU A 233 15.07 -3.76 1.37
C LEU A 233 16.40 -3.01 1.46
N SER A 234 16.62 -2.24 2.53
CA SER A 234 17.86 -1.45 2.71
C SER A 234 19.10 -2.29 2.86
N VAL A 235 18.94 -3.50 3.36
CA VAL A 235 20.03 -4.43 3.65
C VAL A 235 20.80 -4.80 2.39
N ASP A 236 20.14 -5.00 1.27
CA ASP A 236 20.74 -5.42 0.00
C ASP A 236 21.79 -4.45 -0.48
N TYR A 237 21.46 -3.17 -0.52
CA TYR A 237 22.35 -2.11 -0.96
C TYR A 237 23.58 -1.98 -0.07
N ALA A 238 23.37 -2.09 1.24
CA ALA A 238 24.47 -2.00 2.20
C ALA A 238 25.41 -3.21 2.15
N ILE A 239 24.86 -4.43 1.97
CA ILE A 239 25.66 -5.66 1.84
C ILE A 239 26.51 -5.64 0.56
N ILE A 240 25.96 -5.19 -0.57
CA ILE A 240 26.74 -5.05 -1.82
C ILE A 240 27.94 -4.14 -1.58
N PHE A 241 27.73 -2.99 -0.94
CA PHE A 241 28.83 -2.07 -0.64
C PHE A 241 29.82 -2.66 0.35
N CYS A 242 29.38 -3.31 1.42
CA CYS A 242 30.24 -3.99 2.38
C CYS A 242 31.12 -5.09 1.74
N ASN A 243 30.53 -5.89 0.87
CA ASN A 243 31.28 -6.96 0.19
C ASN A 243 32.37 -6.36 -0.72
N ARG A 244 32.06 -5.29 -1.46
CA ARG A 244 33.06 -4.57 -2.27
C ARG A 244 34.15 -3.94 -1.39
N TYR A 245 33.78 -3.36 -0.24
CA TYR A 245 34.76 -2.85 0.72
C TYR A 245 35.71 -3.94 1.21
N LYS A 246 35.22 -5.12 1.55
CA LYS A 246 36.08 -6.26 1.98
C LYS A 246 37.05 -6.71 0.89
N GLU A 247 36.58 -6.86 -0.35
CA GLU A 247 37.39 -7.22 -1.50
C GLU A 247 38.54 -6.23 -1.73
N GLU A 248 38.28 -4.93 -1.60
CA GLU A 248 39.29 -3.88 -1.81
C GLU A 248 40.19 -3.70 -0.58
N HIS A 249 39.66 -3.91 0.62
CA HIS A 249 40.41 -3.74 1.88
C HIS A 249 41.47 -4.81 2.10
N GLU A 250 41.38 -5.98 1.44
CA GLU A 250 42.47 -6.96 1.43
C GLU A 250 43.76 -6.45 0.76
N LYS A 251 43.64 -5.41 -0.11
CA LYS A 251 44.75 -4.89 -0.93
C LYS A 251 45.11 -3.44 -0.61
N LEU A 252 44.18 -2.66 -0.05
CA LEU A 252 44.30 -1.23 0.12
C LEU A 252 44.07 -0.81 1.58
N PRO A 253 44.63 0.32 2.04
CA PRO A 253 44.29 0.90 3.34
C PRO A 253 42.82 1.28 3.43
N THR A 254 42.24 1.26 4.63
CA THR A 254 40.80 1.48 4.90
C THR A 254 40.21 2.62 4.10
N ARG A 255 40.81 3.86 4.11
CA ARG A 255 40.27 5.02 3.41
C ARG A 255 40.21 4.82 1.89
N GLU A 256 41.30 4.33 1.30
CA GLU A 256 41.40 4.08 -0.14
C GLU A 256 40.47 2.92 -0.56
N ALA A 257 40.41 1.87 0.25
CA ALA A 257 39.53 0.73 0.04
C ALA A 257 38.04 1.20 -0.01
N VAL A 258 37.62 2.08 0.91
CA VAL A 258 36.25 2.65 0.90
C VAL A 258 35.98 3.48 -0.35
N ILE A 259 36.95 4.32 -0.80
CA ILE A 259 36.77 5.14 -2.02
C ILE A 259 36.62 4.25 -3.26
N VAL A 260 37.51 3.28 -3.42
CA VAL A 260 37.48 2.36 -4.57
C VAL A 260 36.21 1.48 -4.52
N ALA A 261 35.88 0.96 -3.36
CA ALA A 261 34.67 0.16 -3.18
C ALA A 261 33.40 0.94 -3.50
N LEU A 262 33.28 2.19 -3.02
CA LEU A 262 32.15 3.06 -3.31
C LEU A 262 32.04 3.35 -4.81
N SER A 263 33.15 3.69 -5.46
CA SER A 263 33.16 3.98 -6.89
C SER A 263 32.73 2.82 -7.77
N LYS A 264 32.94 1.57 -7.32
CA LYS A 264 32.54 0.34 -8.00
C LYS A 264 31.12 -0.10 -7.60
N ALA A 265 30.72 0.10 -6.35
CA ALA A 265 29.43 -0.34 -5.84
C ALA A 265 28.27 0.57 -6.32
N VAL A 266 28.49 1.89 -6.46
CA VAL A 266 27.42 2.82 -6.87
C VAL A 266 26.73 2.40 -8.17
N PRO A 267 27.40 2.09 -9.29
CA PRO A 267 26.72 1.64 -10.49
C PRO A 267 25.93 0.34 -10.31
N GLU A 268 26.45 -0.60 -9.52
CA GLU A 268 25.81 -1.89 -9.23
C GLU A 268 24.54 -1.71 -8.39
N ILE A 269 24.62 -0.92 -7.33
CA ILE A 269 23.49 -0.59 -6.44
C ILE A 269 22.43 0.23 -7.18
N CYS A 270 22.83 1.23 -7.99
CA CYS A 270 21.88 2.01 -8.79
C CYS A 270 21.15 1.15 -9.81
N GLY A 271 21.80 0.16 -10.42
CA GLY A 271 21.16 -0.78 -11.33
C GLY A 271 20.07 -1.60 -10.65
N SER A 272 20.36 -2.16 -9.48
CA SER A 272 19.42 -2.93 -8.65
C SER A 272 18.30 -2.03 -8.10
N SER A 273 18.64 -0.90 -7.47
CA SER A 273 17.62 0.00 -6.92
C SER A 273 16.65 0.55 -7.98
N LEU A 274 17.13 0.73 -9.22
CA LEU A 274 16.28 1.21 -10.31
C LEU A 274 15.25 0.14 -10.75
N THR A 275 15.57 -1.16 -10.65
CA THR A 275 14.60 -2.25 -10.89
C THR A 275 13.55 -2.26 -9.79
N THR A 276 13.95 -2.09 -8.53
CA THR A 276 13.02 -2.04 -7.38
C THR A 276 12.10 -0.83 -7.47
N ILE A 277 12.66 0.36 -7.72
CA ILE A 277 11.86 1.57 -7.96
C ILE A 277 10.94 1.38 -9.17
N GLY A 278 11.42 0.75 -10.24
CA GLY A 278 10.64 0.48 -11.44
C GLY A 278 9.41 -0.40 -11.19
N GLY A 279 9.53 -1.43 -10.37
CA GLY A 279 8.40 -2.24 -9.93
C GLY A 279 7.38 -1.43 -9.14
N LEU A 280 7.84 -0.58 -8.21
CA LEU A 280 6.98 0.26 -7.38
C LEU A 280 6.34 1.42 -8.15
N VAL A 281 6.99 1.94 -9.19
CA VAL A 281 6.42 2.99 -10.06
C VAL A 281 5.12 2.51 -10.73
N ALA A 282 4.99 1.22 -11.02
CA ALA A 282 3.75 0.68 -11.56
C ALA A 282 2.53 0.92 -10.64
N MET A 283 2.73 0.92 -9.32
CA MET A 283 1.68 1.19 -8.33
C MET A 283 1.15 2.63 -8.39
N LEU A 284 1.97 3.59 -8.87
CA LEU A 284 1.55 4.99 -8.99
C LEU A 284 0.46 5.21 -10.05
N PHE A 285 0.23 4.22 -10.91
CA PHE A 285 -0.76 4.26 -12.00
C PHE A 285 -2.04 3.48 -11.68
N MET A 286 -2.21 3.04 -10.43
CA MET A 286 -3.43 2.38 -9.98
C MET A 286 -4.57 3.40 -9.86
N GLU A 287 -5.79 2.96 -10.17
CA GLU A 287 -7.02 3.72 -9.88
C GLU A 287 -7.29 3.74 -8.38
N PHE A 288 -7.06 2.61 -7.71
CA PHE A 288 -7.12 2.55 -6.27
C PHE A 288 -5.97 3.35 -5.65
N ARG A 289 -6.30 4.51 -5.09
CA ARG A 289 -5.34 5.53 -4.67
C ARG A 289 -4.37 5.08 -3.58
N LEU A 290 -4.69 4.03 -2.85
CA LEU A 290 -3.77 3.44 -1.87
C LEU A 290 -2.50 2.88 -2.53
N GLY A 291 -2.58 2.43 -3.79
CA GLY A 291 -1.41 2.03 -4.56
C GLY A 291 -0.45 3.19 -4.80
N PHE A 292 -0.96 4.37 -5.13
CA PHE A 292 -0.14 5.59 -5.23
C PHE A 292 0.50 5.95 -3.89
N ASP A 293 -0.27 5.95 -2.81
CA ASP A 293 0.20 6.30 -1.47
C ASP A 293 1.32 5.38 -0.99
N LEU A 294 1.10 4.06 -1.04
CA LEU A 294 2.10 3.07 -0.65
C LEU A 294 3.32 3.08 -1.60
N GLY A 295 3.08 3.22 -2.91
CA GLY A 295 4.12 3.30 -3.92
C GLY A 295 5.10 4.45 -3.67
N ILE A 296 4.59 5.67 -3.43
CA ILE A 296 5.42 6.84 -3.17
C ILE A 296 6.17 6.73 -1.83
N CYS A 297 5.53 6.18 -0.78
CA CYS A 297 6.16 5.94 0.51
C CYS A 297 7.33 4.95 0.40
N LEU A 298 7.16 3.87 -0.37
CA LEU A 298 8.20 2.87 -0.60
C LEU A 298 9.33 3.40 -1.49
N ILE A 299 9.02 4.12 -2.58
CA ILE A 299 10.04 4.76 -3.44
C ILE A 299 10.88 5.74 -2.61
N LYS A 300 10.24 6.58 -1.80
CA LYS A 300 10.91 7.50 -0.89
C LYS A 300 11.79 6.75 0.11
N SER A 301 11.33 5.61 0.64
CA SER A 301 12.10 4.78 1.57
C SER A 301 13.38 4.23 0.95
N ILE A 302 13.32 3.79 -0.32
CA ILE A 302 14.50 3.36 -1.09
C ILE A 302 15.47 4.52 -1.30
N PHE A 303 14.95 5.69 -1.66
CA PHE A 303 15.78 6.88 -1.84
C PHE A 303 16.57 7.21 -0.56
N PHE A 304 15.93 7.23 0.61
CA PHE A 304 16.64 7.47 1.89
C PHE A 304 17.59 6.33 2.26
N SER A 305 17.28 5.11 1.87
CA SER A 305 18.18 3.97 2.06
C SER A 305 19.45 4.12 1.21
N LEU A 306 19.31 4.49 -0.07
CA LEU A 306 20.45 4.79 -0.95
C LEU A 306 21.26 5.98 -0.44
N PHE A 307 20.57 7.04 0.00
CA PHE A 307 21.23 8.21 0.58
C PHE A 307 22.09 7.80 1.80
N ALA A 308 21.55 7.01 2.71
CA ALA A 308 22.30 6.55 3.87
C ALA A 308 23.48 5.64 3.47
N VAL A 309 23.29 4.73 2.50
CA VAL A 309 24.36 3.82 2.03
C VAL A 309 25.46 4.57 1.29
N PHE A 310 25.15 5.57 0.45
CA PHE A 310 26.16 6.28 -0.34
C PHE A 310 26.85 7.41 0.44
N PHE A 311 26.15 8.08 1.36
CA PHE A 311 26.71 9.25 2.04
C PHE A 311 27.10 8.96 3.50
N LEU A 312 26.28 8.25 4.28
CA LEU A 312 26.55 8.01 5.70
C LEU A 312 27.50 6.82 5.90
N MET A 313 27.20 5.68 5.27
CA MET A 313 27.92 4.43 5.49
C MET A 313 29.42 4.48 5.17
N PRO A 314 29.92 5.17 4.10
CA PRO A 314 31.34 5.27 3.82
C PRO A 314 32.12 5.92 4.97
N GLY A 315 31.55 6.95 5.56
CA GLY A 315 32.13 7.62 6.75
C GLY A 315 32.18 6.72 7.96
N LEU A 316 31.12 5.92 8.19
CA LEU A 316 31.07 4.92 9.27
C LEU A 316 32.09 3.82 9.07
N LEU A 317 32.25 3.28 7.86
CA LEU A 317 33.26 2.26 7.55
C LEU A 317 34.68 2.76 7.84
N VAL A 318 35.00 4.02 7.50
CA VAL A 318 36.29 4.63 7.84
C VAL A 318 36.43 4.81 9.36
N LEU A 319 35.37 5.22 10.05
CA LEU A 319 35.40 5.40 11.51
C LEU A 319 35.59 4.07 12.28
N PHE A 320 34.90 3.02 11.84
CA PHE A 320 34.96 1.71 12.45
C PHE A 320 36.05 0.80 11.88
N GLY A 321 36.80 1.21 10.86
CA GLY A 321 37.77 0.35 10.13
C GLY A 321 38.70 -0.45 11.02
N LYS A 322 39.35 0.23 12.00
CA LYS A 322 40.24 -0.49 12.97
C LYS A 322 39.52 -1.53 13.82
N LYS A 323 38.22 -1.30 14.13
CA LYS A 323 37.40 -2.26 14.89
C LYS A 323 36.95 -3.41 14.01
N ILE A 324 36.66 -3.13 12.72
CA ILE A 324 36.33 -4.15 11.72
C ILE A 324 37.46 -5.16 11.60
N ASP A 325 38.74 -4.67 11.47
CA ASP A 325 39.90 -5.52 11.39
C ASP A 325 40.13 -6.36 12.66
N ALA A 326 39.89 -5.76 13.84
CA ALA A 326 40.10 -6.40 15.13
C ALA A 326 39.04 -7.46 15.48
N THR A 327 37.86 -7.41 14.88
CA THR A 327 36.69 -8.27 15.19
C THR A 327 36.43 -9.31 14.09
N ARG A 328 37.38 -9.59 13.22
CA ARG A 328 37.25 -10.58 12.14
C ARG A 328 37.04 -11.99 12.72
N HIS A 329 36.06 -12.70 12.22
CA HIS A 329 35.75 -14.08 12.59
C HIS A 329 35.57 -14.98 11.38
N LYS A 330 35.45 -16.29 11.63
CA LYS A 330 35.25 -17.28 10.58
C LYS A 330 33.86 -17.07 9.93
N ASN A 331 33.86 -17.15 8.59
CA ASN A 331 32.60 -17.12 7.85
C ASN A 331 31.74 -18.34 8.22
N PHE A 332 30.51 -18.07 8.70
CA PHE A 332 29.56 -19.12 9.06
C PHE A 332 28.75 -19.60 7.85
N VAL A 333 28.65 -18.81 6.77
CA VAL A 333 27.91 -19.21 5.58
C VAL A 333 28.75 -20.21 4.77
N PRO A 334 28.27 -21.45 4.57
CA PRO A 334 29.05 -22.47 3.87
C PRO A 334 29.05 -22.24 2.37
N LYS A 335 30.10 -22.70 1.69
CA LYS A 335 30.07 -22.86 0.24
C LYS A 335 29.14 -24.00 -0.14
N ILE A 336 28.36 -23.80 -1.22
CA ILE A 336 27.35 -24.76 -1.68
C ILE A 336 27.63 -25.34 -3.08
N PRO A 337 28.77 -25.96 -3.31
CA PRO A 337 29.14 -26.47 -4.63
C PRO A 337 28.19 -27.54 -5.17
N PHE A 338 27.36 -28.15 -4.28
CA PHE A 338 26.39 -29.16 -4.69
C PHE A 338 25.26 -28.54 -5.56
N VAL A 339 24.83 -27.28 -5.27
CA VAL A 339 23.80 -26.59 -6.04
C VAL A 339 24.27 -26.36 -7.49
N GLY A 340 25.50 -25.85 -7.68
CA GLY A 340 26.05 -25.66 -9.02
C GLY A 340 26.26 -26.99 -9.77
N ARG A 341 26.69 -28.07 -9.06
CA ARG A 341 26.78 -29.41 -9.66
C ARG A 341 25.41 -29.95 -10.08
N PHE A 342 24.42 -29.82 -9.22
CA PHE A 342 23.03 -30.17 -9.52
C PHE A 342 22.51 -29.39 -10.72
N ALA A 343 22.70 -28.06 -10.75
CA ALA A 343 22.29 -27.21 -11.85
C ALA A 343 22.91 -27.67 -13.19
N TYR A 344 24.20 -27.96 -13.20
CA TYR A 344 24.87 -28.43 -14.42
C TYR A 344 24.33 -29.79 -14.90
N ALA A 345 24.07 -30.72 -13.96
CA ALA A 345 23.58 -32.08 -14.28
C ALA A 345 22.13 -32.05 -14.83
N THR A 346 21.29 -31.16 -14.33
CA THR A 346 19.84 -31.13 -14.63
C THR A 346 19.41 -30.04 -15.62
N LYS A 347 20.35 -29.32 -16.21
CA LYS A 347 20.12 -28.15 -17.11
C LYS A 347 19.20 -28.41 -18.30
N LYS A 348 19.00 -29.67 -18.74
CA LYS A 348 18.10 -30.04 -19.84
C LYS A 348 16.75 -30.54 -19.36
N ILE A 349 16.61 -30.89 -18.07
CA ILE A 349 15.41 -31.51 -17.49
C ILE A 349 14.56 -30.47 -16.76
N ILE A 350 15.17 -29.66 -15.90
CA ILE A 350 14.44 -28.72 -15.04
C ILE A 350 13.79 -27.56 -15.81
N PRO A 351 14.42 -26.88 -16.79
CA PRO A 351 13.78 -25.75 -17.47
C PRO A 351 12.46 -26.10 -18.17
N PRO A 352 12.32 -27.22 -18.93
CA PRO A 352 11.03 -27.57 -19.52
C PRO A 352 9.98 -27.99 -18.46
N ILE A 353 10.37 -28.62 -17.36
CA ILE A 353 9.45 -28.93 -16.25
C ILE A 353 8.97 -27.63 -15.61
N PHE A 354 9.88 -26.68 -15.36
CA PHE A 354 9.55 -25.39 -14.77
C PHE A 354 8.58 -24.59 -15.69
N LEU A 355 8.79 -24.64 -17.02
CA LEU A 355 7.85 -24.03 -17.95
C LEU A 355 6.45 -24.62 -17.83
N ALA A 356 6.33 -25.94 -17.70
CA ALA A 356 5.03 -26.58 -17.48
C ALA A 356 4.40 -26.16 -16.14
N VAL A 357 5.21 -26.08 -15.07
CA VAL A 357 4.76 -25.61 -13.74
C VAL A 357 4.28 -24.15 -13.80
N ILE A 358 4.99 -23.27 -14.52
CA ILE A 358 4.58 -21.87 -14.70
C ILE A 358 3.22 -21.77 -15.38
N ILE A 359 2.97 -22.57 -16.43
CA ILE A 359 1.68 -22.54 -17.14
C ILE A 359 0.54 -22.97 -16.20
N VAL A 360 0.74 -24.02 -15.43
CA VAL A 360 -0.26 -24.45 -14.43
C VAL A 360 -0.44 -23.39 -13.36
N ALA A 361 0.65 -22.84 -12.84
CA ALA A 361 0.61 -21.79 -11.82
C ALA A 361 -0.10 -20.50 -12.31
N MET A 362 0.09 -20.14 -13.58
CA MET A 362 -0.63 -19.03 -14.20
C MET A 362 -2.15 -19.25 -14.22
N LEU A 363 -2.59 -20.46 -14.60
CA LEU A 363 -4.01 -20.80 -14.57
C LEU A 363 -4.59 -20.79 -13.16
N LEU A 364 -3.84 -21.30 -12.18
CA LEU A 364 -4.24 -21.26 -10.77
C LEU A 364 -4.28 -19.83 -10.22
N ALA A 365 -3.28 -19.01 -10.51
CA ALA A 365 -3.23 -17.64 -10.03
C ALA A 365 -4.37 -16.76 -10.58
N ASN A 366 -4.82 -17.04 -11.83
CA ASN A 366 -5.97 -16.35 -12.41
C ASN A 366 -7.31 -16.71 -11.75
N ASN A 367 -7.37 -17.84 -11.03
CA ASN A 367 -8.55 -18.28 -10.29
C ASN A 367 -8.36 -18.13 -8.76
N CYS A 368 -7.46 -17.24 -8.34
CA CYS A 368 -7.24 -16.94 -6.93
C CYS A 368 -8.52 -16.37 -6.31
N PRO A 369 -8.97 -16.89 -5.14
CA PRO A 369 -10.19 -16.44 -4.48
C PRO A 369 -9.93 -15.08 -3.80
N TYR A 370 -9.98 -14.00 -4.59
CA TYR A 370 -9.85 -12.65 -4.08
C TYR A 370 -11.10 -12.20 -3.35
N VAL A 371 -10.92 -11.56 -2.20
CA VAL A 371 -11.98 -10.89 -1.44
C VAL A 371 -11.67 -9.41 -1.32
N TYR A 372 -12.71 -8.59 -1.24
CA TYR A 372 -12.61 -7.13 -1.33
C TYR A 372 -12.91 -6.45 0.00
N GLY A 373 -13.50 -7.18 0.96
CA GLY A 373 -13.73 -6.75 2.34
C GLY A 373 -12.99 -7.62 3.36
N PHE A 374 -13.18 -7.29 4.62
CA PHE A 374 -12.50 -7.97 5.73
C PHE A 374 -13.30 -9.12 6.32
N SER A 375 -14.61 -9.16 6.11
CA SER A 375 -15.56 -10.10 6.73
C SER A 375 -15.26 -11.58 6.45
N TYR A 376 -14.53 -11.86 5.36
CA TYR A 376 -14.18 -13.23 4.96
C TYR A 376 -12.74 -13.63 5.26
N LEU A 377 -11.99 -12.74 5.94
CA LEU A 377 -10.57 -12.92 6.16
C LEU A 377 -10.29 -13.29 7.62
N GLU A 378 -9.74 -14.47 7.81
CA GLU A 378 -9.22 -14.87 9.10
C GLU A 378 -7.77 -14.43 9.26
N THR A 379 -7.48 -13.71 10.33
CA THR A 379 -6.11 -13.40 10.76
C THR A 379 -5.65 -14.35 11.84
N THR A 380 -4.37 -14.69 11.86
CA THR A 380 -3.80 -15.55 12.92
C THR A 380 -3.91 -14.89 14.29
N LYS A 381 -3.77 -13.58 14.33
CA LYS A 381 -3.98 -12.77 15.52
C LYS A 381 -5.29 -12.00 15.37
N ARG A 382 -6.19 -12.12 16.33
CA ARG A 382 -7.45 -11.36 16.37
C ARG A 382 -7.37 -10.24 17.39
N SER A 383 -7.97 -9.10 17.10
CA SER A 383 -8.19 -8.03 18.08
C SER A 383 -9.41 -8.35 18.97
N GLU A 384 -9.54 -7.67 20.10
CA GLU A 384 -10.69 -7.80 20.99
C GLU A 384 -12.00 -7.43 20.25
N GLN A 385 -11.97 -6.37 19.45
CA GLN A 385 -13.10 -5.96 18.63
C GLN A 385 -13.50 -7.03 17.61
N GLN A 386 -12.54 -7.63 16.88
CA GLN A 386 -12.85 -8.72 15.95
C GLN A 386 -13.46 -9.95 16.65
N ILE A 387 -12.99 -10.27 17.85
CA ILE A 387 -13.57 -11.35 18.64
C ILE A 387 -15.00 -11.01 19.04
N ALA A 388 -15.27 -9.76 19.41
CA ALA A 388 -16.60 -9.28 19.75
C ALA A 388 -17.52 -9.32 18.53
N ASP A 389 -17.09 -8.81 17.38
CA ASP A 389 -17.86 -8.82 16.13
C ASP A 389 -18.21 -10.27 15.71
N ASP A 390 -17.22 -11.15 15.67
CA ASP A 390 -17.44 -12.58 15.32
C ASP A 390 -18.48 -13.24 16.25
N LEU A 391 -18.39 -12.98 17.57
CA LEU A 391 -19.30 -13.59 18.55
C LEU A 391 -20.72 -13.00 18.46
N MET A 392 -20.83 -11.70 18.19
CA MET A 392 -22.11 -11.03 17.95
C MET A 392 -22.76 -11.57 16.68
N ASP A 393 -22.01 -11.68 15.58
CA ASP A 393 -22.49 -12.21 14.30
C ASP A 393 -22.90 -13.69 14.40
N GLU A 394 -22.15 -14.50 15.17
CA GLU A 394 -22.50 -15.91 15.40
C GLU A 394 -23.79 -16.04 16.25
N THR A 395 -24.01 -15.13 17.18
CA THR A 395 -25.11 -15.21 18.14
C THR A 395 -26.39 -14.59 17.61
N PHE A 396 -26.30 -13.40 16.99
CA PHE A 396 -27.46 -12.59 16.58
C PHE A 396 -27.63 -12.50 15.06
N GLY A 397 -26.63 -12.96 14.28
CA GLY A 397 -26.58 -12.81 12.83
C GLY A 397 -25.90 -11.53 12.39
N SER A 398 -25.26 -11.58 11.22
CA SER A 398 -24.62 -10.40 10.64
C SER A 398 -25.66 -9.46 10.03
N THR A 399 -25.46 -8.16 10.19
CA THR A 399 -26.27 -7.13 9.58
C THR A 399 -25.48 -6.42 8.49
N ASN A 400 -26.01 -6.40 7.27
CA ASN A 400 -25.47 -5.63 6.15
C ASN A 400 -26.34 -4.40 5.90
N MET A 401 -25.83 -3.22 6.17
CA MET A 401 -26.56 -1.96 6.03
C MET A 401 -26.03 -1.15 4.85
N VAL A 402 -26.94 -0.66 4.03
CA VAL A 402 -26.63 0.20 2.88
C VAL A 402 -27.47 1.47 2.99
N ALA A 403 -26.85 2.62 2.82
CA ALA A 403 -27.55 3.90 2.75
C ALA A 403 -27.91 4.23 1.29
N VAL A 404 -29.15 4.64 1.08
CA VAL A 404 -29.61 5.22 -0.18
C VAL A 404 -29.82 6.72 0.05
N VAL A 405 -29.02 7.54 -0.65
CA VAL A 405 -29.07 9.01 -0.53
C VAL A 405 -29.69 9.58 -1.79
N VAL A 406 -30.73 10.39 -1.63
CA VAL A 406 -31.52 10.98 -2.69
C VAL A 406 -31.80 12.47 -2.40
N PRO A 407 -32.18 13.30 -3.40
CA PRO A 407 -32.58 14.68 -3.15
C PRO A 407 -33.75 14.77 -2.18
N ALA A 408 -33.66 15.71 -1.23
CA ALA A 408 -34.70 15.95 -0.22
C ALA A 408 -35.99 16.60 -0.79
N GLY A 409 -37.07 16.51 -0.04
CA GLY A 409 -38.32 17.27 -0.24
C GLY A 409 -39.45 16.50 -0.90
N ASP A 410 -39.29 15.27 -1.36
CA ASP A 410 -40.35 14.41 -1.88
C ASP A 410 -40.61 13.18 -1.00
N TYR A 411 -41.27 13.38 0.15
CA TYR A 411 -41.61 12.27 1.06
C TYR A 411 -42.51 11.20 0.40
N ALA A 412 -43.28 11.57 -0.65
CA ALA A 412 -44.12 10.60 -1.34
C ALA A 412 -43.30 9.67 -2.26
N ALA A 413 -42.26 10.20 -2.87
CA ALA A 413 -41.29 9.38 -3.63
C ALA A 413 -40.44 8.51 -2.70
N GLU A 414 -39.96 9.07 -1.58
CA GLU A 414 -39.22 8.37 -0.53
C GLU A 414 -40.02 7.16 -0.01
N LYS A 415 -41.28 7.36 0.40
CA LYS A 415 -42.13 6.27 0.88
C LYS A 415 -42.30 5.15 -0.14
N LYS A 416 -42.58 5.51 -1.40
CA LYS A 416 -42.71 4.52 -2.50
C LYS A 416 -41.41 3.74 -2.75
N LEU A 417 -40.29 4.42 -2.66
CA LEU A 417 -38.97 3.79 -2.81
C LEU A 417 -38.73 2.79 -1.68
N LEU A 418 -38.95 3.18 -0.43
CA LEU A 418 -38.79 2.31 0.74
C LEU A 418 -39.79 1.12 0.69
N ASP A 419 -41.06 1.38 0.32
CA ASP A 419 -42.07 0.35 0.17
C ASP A 419 -41.69 -0.67 -0.92
N GLU A 420 -41.17 -0.21 -2.08
CA GLU A 420 -40.73 -1.10 -3.16
C GLU A 420 -39.50 -1.90 -2.74
N LEU A 421 -38.49 -1.26 -2.13
CA LEU A 421 -37.28 -1.95 -1.63
C LEU A 421 -37.65 -2.99 -0.57
N GLY A 422 -38.58 -2.70 0.32
CA GLY A 422 -39.07 -3.66 1.34
C GLY A 422 -39.83 -4.85 0.78
N THR A 423 -40.14 -4.91 -0.53
CA THR A 423 -40.78 -6.10 -1.16
C THR A 423 -39.81 -7.17 -1.60
N TYR A 424 -38.51 -6.87 -1.63
CA TYR A 424 -37.51 -7.84 -2.05
C TYR A 424 -37.12 -8.78 -0.91
N ASP A 425 -36.94 -10.04 -1.21
CA ASP A 425 -36.53 -11.07 -0.22
C ASP A 425 -35.12 -10.81 0.33
N GLU A 426 -34.29 -10.09 -0.41
CA GLU A 426 -32.94 -9.66 -0.06
C GLU A 426 -32.90 -8.57 1.01
N VAL A 427 -34.03 -7.89 1.25
CA VAL A 427 -34.17 -6.79 2.21
C VAL A 427 -34.82 -7.31 3.49
N ASN A 428 -34.13 -7.10 4.62
CA ASN A 428 -34.65 -7.39 5.96
C ASN A 428 -35.61 -6.29 6.41
N SER A 429 -35.14 -5.03 6.36
CA SER A 429 -35.92 -3.87 6.78
C SER A 429 -35.40 -2.59 6.09
N THR A 430 -36.24 -1.54 6.12
CA THR A 430 -35.91 -0.23 5.61
C THR A 430 -36.22 0.84 6.65
N LEU A 431 -35.41 1.90 6.72
CA LEU A 431 -35.60 3.02 7.65
C LEU A 431 -35.34 4.33 6.90
N GLY A 432 -36.34 5.22 6.93
CA GLY A 432 -36.27 6.59 6.42
C GLY A 432 -37.29 7.43 7.13
N LEU A 433 -37.29 8.74 7.00
CA LEU A 433 -38.25 9.61 7.67
C LEU A 433 -39.70 9.26 7.31
N SER A 434 -39.94 8.75 6.09
CA SER A 434 -41.28 8.45 5.59
C SER A 434 -41.86 7.13 6.10
N ASN A 435 -41.09 6.29 6.78
CA ASN A 435 -41.59 5.05 7.41
C ASN A 435 -41.33 4.97 8.92
N VAL A 436 -40.88 6.05 9.57
CA VAL A 436 -40.81 6.15 11.04
C VAL A 436 -42.19 6.48 11.57
N GLU A 437 -42.71 5.59 12.46
CA GLU A 437 -43.98 5.83 13.15
C GLU A 437 -43.82 6.94 14.19
N ALA A 438 -44.70 7.93 14.14
CA ALA A 438 -44.69 9.04 15.08
C ALA A 438 -45.60 8.72 16.28
N MET A 439 -46.92 8.75 16.05
CA MET A 439 -47.92 8.43 17.06
C MET A 439 -49.26 8.08 16.40
N GLY A 440 -50.07 7.32 17.07
CA GLY A 440 -51.44 6.99 16.64
C GLY A 440 -51.52 6.26 15.29
N GLY A 441 -50.48 5.57 14.87
CA GLY A 441 -50.39 4.84 13.62
C GLY A 441 -50.05 5.71 12.41
N TYR A 442 -49.74 7.03 12.61
CA TYR A 442 -49.24 7.91 11.55
C TYR A 442 -47.71 7.93 11.48
N MET A 443 -47.18 8.03 10.29
CA MET A 443 -45.76 8.23 10.04
C MET A 443 -45.37 9.70 10.19
N LEU A 444 -44.12 9.99 10.51
CA LEU A 444 -43.57 11.34 10.66
C LEU A 444 -43.84 12.25 9.46
N THR A 445 -43.88 11.71 8.26
CA THR A 445 -44.10 12.46 7.02
C THR A 445 -45.52 12.40 6.49
N ASP A 446 -46.44 11.72 7.15
CA ASP A 446 -47.86 11.71 6.74
C ASP A 446 -48.41 13.11 6.84
N ALA A 447 -49.06 13.57 5.74
CA ALA A 447 -49.62 14.89 5.67
C ALA A 447 -51.07 14.89 6.29
N LEU A 448 -51.23 15.52 7.43
CA LEU A 448 -52.49 15.58 8.18
C LEU A 448 -53.22 16.88 7.87
N THR A 449 -54.55 16.80 7.85
CA THR A 449 -55.43 17.99 7.84
C THR A 449 -55.59 18.55 9.27
N PRO A 450 -56.04 19.82 9.46
CA PRO A 450 -56.25 20.39 10.80
C PRO A 450 -57.09 19.49 11.70
N ARG A 451 -58.09 18.81 11.13
CA ARG A 451 -58.98 17.91 11.86
C ARG A 451 -58.29 16.66 12.34
N GLN A 452 -57.52 16.01 11.46
CA GLN A 452 -56.72 14.81 11.82
C GLN A 452 -55.67 15.14 12.87
N PHE A 453 -55.01 16.31 12.74
CA PHE A 453 -54.03 16.79 13.70
C PHE A 453 -54.66 17.08 15.07
N SER A 454 -55.80 17.75 15.08
CA SER A 454 -56.58 18.00 16.30
C SER A 454 -56.96 16.68 17.02
N GLU A 455 -57.47 15.69 16.28
CA GLU A 455 -57.83 14.37 16.81
C GLU A 455 -56.60 13.59 17.35
N LEU A 456 -55.44 13.79 16.74
CA LEU A 456 -54.18 13.11 17.12
C LEU A 456 -53.56 13.70 18.38
N THR A 457 -53.57 15.02 18.52
CA THR A 457 -52.88 15.77 19.59
C THR A 457 -53.80 16.21 20.72
N ASP A 458 -55.11 15.88 20.66
CA ASP A 458 -56.14 16.31 21.59
C ASP A 458 -56.25 17.84 21.74
N LEU A 459 -55.81 18.58 20.69
CA LEU A 459 -55.97 20.03 20.62
C LEU A 459 -57.37 20.40 20.10
N ASP A 460 -57.93 21.53 20.56
CA ASP A 460 -59.17 22.04 20.02
C ASP A 460 -59.06 22.31 18.52
N TYR A 461 -60.08 21.94 17.75
CA TYR A 461 -60.07 22.08 16.30
C TYR A 461 -59.80 23.51 15.81
N GLU A 462 -60.38 24.51 16.51
CA GLU A 462 -60.14 25.91 16.20
C GLU A 462 -58.67 26.33 16.37
N VAL A 463 -57.99 25.74 17.38
CA VAL A 463 -56.55 25.96 17.61
C VAL A 463 -55.71 25.30 16.51
N ALA A 464 -56.06 24.08 16.16
CA ALA A 464 -55.38 23.38 15.06
C ALA A 464 -55.57 24.12 13.71
N GLU A 465 -56.79 24.62 13.41
CA GLU A 465 -57.07 25.39 12.21
C GLU A 465 -56.27 26.72 12.17
N LEU A 466 -56.15 27.40 13.31
CA LEU A 466 -55.33 28.61 13.42
C LEU A 466 -53.83 28.32 13.24
N LEU A 467 -53.32 27.22 13.82
CA LEU A 467 -51.94 26.79 13.64
C LEU A 467 -51.64 26.51 12.18
N TYR A 468 -52.52 25.80 11.47
CA TYR A 468 -52.36 25.54 10.04
C TYR A 468 -52.43 26.81 9.19
N ALA A 469 -53.23 27.78 9.57
CA ALA A 469 -53.28 29.08 8.91
C ALA A 469 -52.00 29.88 9.14
N ALA A 470 -51.42 29.82 10.34
CA ALA A 470 -50.14 30.44 10.67
C ALA A 470 -49.00 29.83 9.88
N TYR A 471 -48.90 28.47 9.85
CA TYR A 471 -47.95 27.75 9.04
C TYR A 471 -48.01 28.09 7.55
N ALA A 472 -49.21 28.13 6.99
CA ALA A 472 -49.41 28.50 5.59
C ALA A 472 -49.04 29.96 5.29
N ALA A 473 -49.22 30.87 6.26
CA ALA A 473 -48.79 32.26 6.15
C ALA A 473 -47.28 32.43 6.19
N ASP A 474 -46.62 31.74 7.11
CA ASP A 474 -45.13 31.73 7.25
C ASP A 474 -44.47 31.16 6.00
N GLY A 475 -44.93 30.02 5.50
CA GLY A 475 -44.39 29.37 4.28
C GLY A 475 -44.81 30.09 2.97
N GLY A 476 -45.51 31.25 2.99
CA GLY A 476 -45.95 31.96 1.80
C GLY A 476 -47.02 31.21 0.99
N ASN A 477 -47.58 30.15 1.52
CA ASN A 477 -48.53 29.24 0.85
C ASN A 477 -49.99 29.61 1.05
N TYR A 478 -50.28 30.59 1.90
CA TYR A 478 -51.63 30.94 2.27
C TYR A 478 -52.53 31.29 1.07
N GLY A 479 -51.99 31.97 0.06
CA GLY A 479 -52.73 32.28 -1.17
C GLY A 479 -52.89 31.13 -2.16
N LYS A 480 -52.23 29.98 -1.90
CA LYS A 480 -52.24 28.78 -2.77
C LYS A 480 -53.15 27.66 -2.21
N ILE A 481 -53.88 27.88 -1.08
CA ILE A 481 -54.77 26.90 -0.50
C ILE A 481 -55.97 26.64 -1.40
N ILE A 482 -55.92 25.54 -2.15
CA ILE A 482 -56.97 25.10 -3.05
C ILE A 482 -57.95 24.23 -2.22
N GLY A 483 -59.20 24.64 -2.17
CA GLY A 483 -60.27 23.92 -1.45
C GLY A 483 -60.52 24.38 -0.01
N GLY A 484 -59.74 25.36 0.46
CA GLY A 484 -59.91 25.95 1.81
C GLY A 484 -59.03 25.25 2.87
N LEU A 485 -58.82 25.91 4.00
CA LEU A 485 -58.00 25.52 5.12
C LEU A 485 -58.31 24.09 5.67
N PRO A 486 -59.62 23.68 5.76
CA PRO A 486 -59.96 22.33 6.26
C PRO A 486 -59.41 21.17 5.42
N ASN A 487 -59.04 21.38 4.18
CA ASN A 487 -58.43 20.38 3.28
C ASN A 487 -56.93 20.59 3.06
N TYR A 488 -56.35 21.59 3.70
CA TYR A 488 -54.90 21.81 3.64
C TYR A 488 -54.22 20.81 4.54
N SER A 489 -53.30 20.02 4.00
CA SER A 489 -52.52 19.02 4.77
C SER A 489 -51.06 19.38 4.82
N VAL A 490 -50.45 19.15 5.98
CA VAL A 490 -49.04 19.45 6.28
C VAL A 490 -48.41 18.17 6.87
N PRO A 491 -47.21 17.82 6.47
CA PRO A 491 -46.50 16.71 7.09
C PRO A 491 -46.38 16.85 8.61
N LEU A 492 -46.62 15.77 9.33
CA LEU A 492 -46.64 15.76 10.78
C LEU A 492 -45.34 16.30 11.37
N ILE A 493 -44.19 15.90 10.81
CA ILE A 493 -42.85 16.38 11.20
C ILE A 493 -42.75 17.93 11.13
N ASP A 494 -43.29 18.54 10.08
CA ASP A 494 -43.23 19.99 9.89
C ASP A 494 -44.15 20.71 10.85
N MET A 495 -45.35 20.13 11.09
CA MET A 495 -46.33 20.71 12.00
C MET A 495 -45.85 20.64 13.46
N PHE A 496 -45.23 19.54 13.91
CA PHE A 496 -44.63 19.46 15.25
C PHE A 496 -43.50 20.46 15.42
N THR A 497 -42.63 20.60 14.43
CA THR A 497 -41.53 21.56 14.44
C THR A 497 -42.04 22.98 14.54
N PHE A 498 -43.08 23.30 13.77
CA PHE A 498 -43.73 24.63 13.78
C PHE A 498 -44.43 24.90 15.12
N LEU A 499 -45.19 23.94 15.64
CA LEU A 499 -45.86 24.06 16.94
C LEU A 499 -44.89 24.33 18.07
N TYR A 500 -43.74 23.61 18.08
CA TYR A 500 -42.67 23.83 19.06
C TYR A 500 -42.06 25.25 18.95
N GLY A 501 -41.84 25.73 17.71
CA GLY A 501 -41.39 27.10 17.49
C GLY A 501 -42.34 28.15 18.00
N GLU A 502 -43.66 28.03 17.69
CA GLU A 502 -44.68 28.91 18.15
C GLU A 502 -44.85 28.90 19.69
N MET A 503 -44.63 27.73 20.31
CA MET A 503 -44.60 27.62 21.78
C MET A 503 -43.41 28.35 22.39
N GLN A 504 -42.22 28.20 21.83
CA GLN A 504 -41.02 28.91 22.31
C GLN A 504 -41.13 30.44 22.13
N ASP A 505 -41.74 30.89 21.05
CA ASP A 505 -41.99 32.32 20.80
C ASP A 505 -43.15 32.89 21.66
N GLY A 506 -43.85 32.02 22.41
CA GLY A 506 -44.91 32.40 23.34
C GLY A 506 -46.26 32.69 22.67
N TYR A 507 -46.46 32.29 21.42
CA TYR A 507 -47.72 32.40 20.71
C TYR A 507 -48.71 31.27 21.07
N VAL A 508 -48.21 30.11 21.42
CA VAL A 508 -48.97 28.96 21.90
C VAL A 508 -48.59 28.63 23.33
N THR A 509 -49.61 28.40 24.18
CA THR A 509 -49.41 27.97 25.58
C THR A 509 -50.07 26.62 25.74
N LEU A 510 -49.31 25.63 26.12
CA LEU A 510 -49.73 24.26 26.40
C LEU A 510 -49.70 24.01 27.90
N ASP A 511 -50.44 23.01 28.38
CA ASP A 511 -50.29 22.55 29.78
C ASP A 511 -48.91 21.83 29.99
N ALA A 512 -48.56 21.51 31.25
CA ALA A 512 -47.27 20.96 31.56
C ALA A 512 -47.02 19.58 30.93
N ASP A 513 -48.04 18.72 30.93
CA ASP A 513 -47.93 17.37 30.39
C ASP A 513 -47.79 17.39 28.85
N MET A 514 -48.54 18.26 28.19
CA MET A 514 -48.45 18.50 26.75
C MET A 514 -47.10 19.13 26.38
N THR A 515 -46.61 20.07 27.18
CA THR A 515 -45.28 20.70 26.96
C THR A 515 -44.15 19.66 27.01
N GLU A 516 -44.14 18.82 28.06
CA GLU A 516 -43.14 17.75 28.18
C GLU A 516 -43.20 16.75 27.02
N THR A 517 -44.43 16.37 26.62
CA THR A 517 -44.63 15.49 25.46
C THR A 517 -44.12 16.11 24.16
N LEU A 518 -44.41 17.40 23.91
CA LEU A 518 -43.97 18.11 22.73
C LEU A 518 -42.46 18.32 22.71
N GLU A 519 -41.83 18.64 23.86
CA GLU A 519 -40.38 18.76 23.97
C GLU A 519 -39.68 17.45 23.67
N SER A 520 -40.17 16.33 24.24
CA SER A 520 -39.66 15.01 23.95
C SER A 520 -39.79 14.63 22.46
N ALA A 521 -40.99 14.82 21.90
CA ALA A 521 -41.25 14.54 20.48
C ALA A 521 -40.39 15.42 19.57
N TYR A 522 -40.22 16.70 19.85
CA TYR A 522 -39.38 17.62 19.11
C TYR A 522 -37.91 17.19 19.12
N SER A 523 -37.41 16.75 20.30
CA SER A 523 -36.03 16.24 20.43
C SER A 523 -35.83 15.00 19.56
N GLN A 524 -36.73 14.03 19.60
CA GLN A 524 -36.70 12.82 18.78
C GLN A 524 -36.76 13.14 17.29
N ILE A 525 -37.69 13.99 16.89
CA ILE A 525 -37.84 14.45 15.49
C ILE A 525 -36.56 15.14 15.01
N THR A 526 -36.01 16.05 15.83
CA THR A 526 -34.79 16.79 15.46
C THR A 526 -33.58 15.85 15.31
N ASN A 527 -33.48 14.86 16.16
CA ASN A 527 -32.41 13.88 16.08
C ASN A 527 -32.57 12.96 14.86
N ALA A 528 -33.78 12.48 14.60
CA ALA A 528 -34.08 11.70 13.39
C ALA A 528 -33.80 12.51 12.12
N ARG A 529 -34.18 13.78 12.10
CA ARG A 529 -33.98 14.68 10.97
C ARG A 529 -32.49 14.93 10.72
N LYS A 530 -31.68 15.21 11.75
CA LYS A 530 -30.24 15.40 11.64
C LYS A 530 -29.51 14.17 11.06
N GLN A 531 -30.02 12.97 11.34
CA GLN A 531 -29.43 11.73 10.84
C GLN A 531 -29.93 11.36 9.44
N LEU A 532 -31.17 11.61 9.12
CA LEU A 532 -31.81 11.08 7.91
C LEU A 532 -32.13 12.15 6.84
N GLN A 533 -32.06 13.44 7.16
CA GLN A 533 -32.31 14.52 6.21
C GLN A 533 -31.41 15.72 6.44
N SER A 534 -30.83 16.24 5.36
CA SER A 534 -30.20 17.57 5.30
C SER A 534 -31.09 18.55 4.53
N ASP A 535 -30.58 19.74 4.25
CA ASP A 535 -31.31 20.73 3.44
C ASP A 535 -31.53 20.27 1.99
N ASP A 536 -30.55 19.54 1.43
CA ASP A 536 -30.49 19.15 0.03
C ASP A 536 -30.78 17.65 -0.21
N TYR A 537 -30.52 16.79 0.78
CA TYR A 537 -30.55 15.32 0.63
C TYR A 537 -31.33 14.63 1.76
N THR A 538 -31.90 13.45 1.42
CA THR A 538 -32.46 12.50 2.38
C THR A 538 -31.68 11.19 2.33
N ARG A 539 -31.34 10.65 3.50
CA ARG A 539 -30.64 9.36 3.69
C ARG A 539 -31.64 8.32 4.18
N MET A 540 -31.78 7.23 3.45
CA MET A 540 -32.53 6.05 3.81
C MET A 540 -31.60 4.90 4.11
N LEU A 541 -31.85 4.12 5.14
CA LEU A 541 -31.06 2.94 5.50
C LEU A 541 -31.81 1.69 5.08
N VAL A 542 -31.13 0.79 4.39
CA VAL A 542 -31.66 -0.49 3.92
C VAL A 542 -30.82 -1.62 4.53
N TYR A 543 -31.43 -2.46 5.32
CA TYR A 543 -30.81 -3.60 5.95
C TYR A 543 -31.02 -4.83 5.08
N LEU A 544 -29.93 -5.48 4.66
CA LEU A 544 -29.95 -6.58 3.73
C LEU A 544 -29.83 -7.93 4.44
N ASN A 545 -30.54 -8.94 3.93
CA ASN A 545 -30.36 -10.36 4.28
C ASN A 545 -29.16 -10.99 3.59
N LEU A 546 -28.46 -10.23 2.73
CA LEU A 546 -27.29 -10.65 1.99
C LEU A 546 -26.01 -10.34 2.75
N PRO A 547 -24.94 -11.12 2.57
CA PRO A 547 -23.63 -10.83 3.15
C PRO A 547 -23.09 -9.51 2.58
N VAL A 548 -22.12 -8.89 3.27
CA VAL A 548 -21.50 -7.62 2.83
C VAL A 548 -20.87 -7.76 1.45
N GLY A 549 -20.17 -8.85 1.16
CA GLY A 549 -19.49 -9.10 -0.10
C GLY A 549 -20.07 -10.29 -0.86
N GLY A 550 -19.89 -10.27 -2.17
CA GLY A 550 -20.31 -11.36 -3.06
C GLY A 550 -21.06 -10.85 -4.29
N ASP A 551 -21.08 -11.68 -5.35
CA ASP A 551 -21.68 -11.27 -6.62
C ASP A 551 -23.18 -11.01 -6.49
N GLU A 552 -23.88 -11.81 -5.67
CA GLU A 552 -25.33 -11.67 -5.40
C GLU A 552 -25.64 -10.31 -4.76
N THR A 553 -24.85 -9.90 -3.79
CA THR A 553 -24.98 -8.59 -3.13
C THR A 553 -24.72 -7.44 -4.12
N TYR A 554 -23.65 -7.56 -4.91
CA TYR A 554 -23.31 -6.52 -5.89
C TYR A 554 -24.37 -6.37 -7.00
N ASP A 555 -24.94 -7.47 -7.48
CA ASP A 555 -26.04 -7.47 -8.44
C ASP A 555 -27.29 -6.83 -7.84
N PHE A 556 -27.56 -7.07 -6.55
CA PHE A 556 -28.68 -6.44 -5.86
C PHE A 556 -28.47 -4.93 -5.63
N LEU A 557 -27.25 -4.48 -5.33
CA LEU A 557 -26.94 -3.03 -5.28
C LEU A 557 -27.21 -2.34 -6.61
N ASP A 558 -26.85 -2.98 -7.73
CA ASP A 558 -27.16 -2.44 -9.06
C ASP A 558 -28.70 -2.36 -9.29
N GLN A 559 -29.45 -3.35 -8.80
CA GLN A 559 -30.92 -3.32 -8.83
C GLN A 559 -31.49 -2.20 -7.95
N MET A 560 -30.96 -1.98 -6.74
CA MET A 560 -31.35 -0.86 -5.88
C MET A 560 -31.15 0.49 -6.57
N ARG A 561 -30.04 0.68 -7.29
CA ARG A 561 -29.77 1.89 -8.09
C ARG A 561 -30.84 2.11 -9.16
N VAL A 562 -31.22 1.05 -9.86
CA VAL A 562 -32.28 1.12 -10.88
C VAL A 562 -33.61 1.48 -10.27
N VAL A 563 -33.96 0.90 -9.13
CA VAL A 563 -35.22 1.22 -8.41
C VAL A 563 -35.21 2.67 -7.90
N ALA A 564 -34.07 3.12 -7.33
CA ALA A 564 -33.98 4.49 -6.85
C ALA A 564 -34.11 5.52 -7.98
N HIS A 565 -33.46 5.31 -9.13
CA HIS A 565 -33.59 6.16 -10.31
C HIS A 565 -35.02 6.16 -10.94
N LYS A 566 -35.81 5.12 -10.70
CA LYS A 566 -37.22 5.12 -11.12
C LYS A 566 -38.04 6.20 -10.42
N TYR A 567 -37.72 6.49 -9.15
CA TYR A 567 -38.41 7.50 -8.35
C TYR A 567 -37.74 8.87 -8.39
N TYR A 568 -36.42 8.90 -8.66
CA TYR A 568 -35.58 10.10 -8.76
C TYR A 568 -34.85 10.15 -10.11
N PRO A 569 -35.58 10.28 -11.24
CA PRO A 569 -34.95 10.13 -12.59
C PRO A 569 -34.00 11.26 -12.94
N ASP A 570 -34.18 12.46 -12.40
CA ASP A 570 -33.35 13.64 -12.68
C ASP A 570 -32.45 14.02 -11.49
N GLY A 571 -32.49 13.23 -10.39
CA GLY A 571 -31.75 13.48 -9.16
C GLY A 571 -30.43 12.70 -9.10
N GLU A 572 -29.49 13.23 -8.33
CA GLU A 572 -28.32 12.48 -7.93
C GLU A 572 -28.74 11.45 -6.88
N VAL A 573 -28.49 10.18 -7.17
CA VAL A 573 -28.76 9.05 -6.29
C VAL A 573 -27.46 8.35 -5.96
N TYR A 574 -27.26 8.02 -4.68
CA TYR A 574 -26.09 7.31 -4.21
C TYR A 574 -26.51 6.11 -3.38
N VAL A 575 -25.94 4.94 -3.69
CA VAL A 575 -26.10 3.71 -2.92
C VAL A 575 -24.77 3.40 -2.26
N VAL A 576 -24.64 3.65 -0.96
CA VAL A 576 -23.38 3.67 -0.25
C VAL A 576 -23.38 2.81 1.02
N GLY A 577 -22.29 2.14 1.26
CA GLY A 577 -22.06 1.28 2.40
C GLY A 577 -20.81 0.41 2.19
N ASP A 578 -20.57 -0.52 3.09
CA ASP A 578 -19.44 -1.43 2.97
C ASP A 578 -19.55 -2.29 1.69
N SER A 579 -20.72 -2.78 1.38
CA SER A 579 -20.98 -3.58 0.17
C SER A 579 -20.69 -2.82 -1.12
N SER A 580 -21.07 -1.53 -1.20
CA SER A 580 -20.76 -0.70 -2.37
C SER A 580 -19.27 -0.38 -2.47
N SER A 581 -18.59 -0.19 -1.32
CA SER A 581 -17.14 -0.03 -1.28
C SER A 581 -16.43 -1.27 -1.81
N GLU A 582 -16.87 -2.47 -1.41
CA GLU A 582 -16.31 -3.73 -1.91
C GLU A 582 -16.57 -3.93 -3.41
N GLN A 583 -17.74 -3.54 -3.92
CA GLN A 583 -18.06 -3.56 -5.35
C GLN A 583 -17.11 -2.64 -6.14
N ASP A 584 -16.85 -1.43 -5.65
CA ASP A 584 -15.91 -0.49 -6.27
C ASP A 584 -14.46 -0.98 -6.20
N PHE A 585 -14.05 -1.63 -5.10
CA PHE A 585 -12.74 -2.28 -5.00
C PHE A 585 -12.58 -3.39 -6.04
N LYS A 586 -13.60 -4.24 -6.23
CA LYS A 586 -13.60 -5.29 -7.25
C LYS A 586 -13.45 -4.74 -8.66
N THR A 587 -14.16 -3.67 -8.95
CA THR A 587 -14.12 -3.01 -10.26
C THR A 587 -12.75 -2.40 -10.53
N SER A 588 -12.21 -1.64 -9.57
CA SER A 588 -10.86 -1.05 -9.64
C SER A 588 -9.78 -2.12 -9.75
N PHE A 589 -9.88 -3.22 -8.97
CA PHE A 589 -8.91 -4.30 -8.98
C PHE A 589 -8.77 -4.95 -10.35
N SER A 590 -9.87 -5.18 -11.07
CA SER A 590 -9.84 -5.80 -12.40
C SER A 590 -8.96 -5.04 -13.37
N ARG A 591 -8.95 -3.72 -13.33
CA ARG A 591 -8.13 -2.85 -14.15
C ARG A 591 -6.70 -2.73 -13.59
N ASP A 592 -6.58 -2.48 -12.29
CA ASP A 592 -5.30 -2.25 -11.63
C ASP A 592 -4.39 -3.47 -11.70
N ASN A 593 -4.95 -4.68 -11.64
CA ASN A 593 -4.21 -5.93 -11.81
C ASN A 593 -3.48 -5.97 -13.17
N VAL A 594 -4.17 -5.61 -14.26
CA VAL A 594 -3.57 -5.59 -15.60
C VAL A 594 -2.53 -4.46 -15.71
N VAL A 595 -2.87 -3.25 -15.26
CA VAL A 595 -1.98 -2.08 -15.32
C VAL A 595 -0.69 -2.35 -14.56
N VAL A 596 -0.78 -2.79 -13.32
CA VAL A 596 0.37 -3.07 -12.46
C VAL A 596 1.24 -4.18 -13.04
N SER A 597 0.63 -5.29 -13.48
CA SER A 597 1.37 -6.43 -14.04
C SER A 597 2.10 -6.07 -15.33
N VAL A 598 1.43 -5.41 -16.27
CA VAL A 598 2.04 -5.05 -17.56
C VAL A 598 3.10 -3.97 -17.39
N LEU A 599 2.81 -2.92 -16.62
CA LEU A 599 3.70 -1.78 -16.45
C LEU A 599 4.96 -2.15 -15.65
N SER A 600 4.83 -2.95 -14.59
CA SER A 600 5.98 -3.42 -13.81
C SER A 600 6.92 -4.27 -14.67
N ILE A 601 6.38 -5.21 -15.46
CA ILE A 601 7.16 -6.02 -16.40
C ILE A 601 7.87 -5.12 -17.42
N LEU A 602 7.18 -4.14 -18.00
CA LEU A 602 7.73 -3.28 -19.04
C LEU A 602 8.85 -2.37 -18.49
N ILE A 603 8.65 -1.75 -17.34
CA ILE A 603 9.67 -0.88 -16.73
C ILE A 603 10.90 -1.70 -16.34
N VAL A 604 10.69 -2.84 -15.67
CA VAL A 604 11.79 -3.72 -15.28
C VAL A 604 12.53 -4.28 -16.52
N LEU A 605 11.82 -4.64 -17.59
CA LEU A 605 12.42 -5.04 -18.87
C LEU A 605 13.37 -3.96 -19.39
N VAL A 606 12.91 -2.71 -19.43
CA VAL A 606 13.72 -1.58 -19.91
C VAL A 606 14.96 -1.39 -19.04
N VAL A 607 14.81 -1.39 -17.71
CA VAL A 607 15.95 -1.25 -16.78
C VAL A 607 16.98 -2.36 -16.99
N LEU A 608 16.53 -3.62 -17.09
CA LEU A 608 17.43 -4.76 -17.30
C LEU A 608 18.11 -4.76 -18.67
N LEU A 609 17.45 -4.27 -19.73
CA LEU A 609 18.05 -4.08 -21.04
C LEU A 609 19.29 -3.17 -20.97
N PHE A 610 19.15 -2.05 -20.25
CA PHE A 610 20.27 -1.12 -20.05
C PHE A 610 21.36 -1.71 -19.13
N THR A 611 20.97 -2.44 -18.10
CA THR A 611 21.90 -3.03 -17.13
C THR A 611 22.78 -4.12 -17.75
N PHE A 612 22.19 -5.07 -18.49
CA PHE A 612 22.89 -6.24 -19.02
C PHE A 612 23.36 -6.07 -20.47
N LYS A 613 22.93 -5.04 -21.18
CA LYS A 613 23.26 -4.83 -22.61
C LYS A 613 22.99 -6.08 -23.46
N SER A 614 21.95 -6.80 -23.14
CA SER A 614 21.48 -8.00 -23.83
C SER A 614 19.95 -8.05 -23.77
N ALA A 615 19.29 -8.37 -24.86
CA ALA A 615 17.83 -8.53 -24.89
C ALA A 615 17.38 -9.88 -24.33
N GLY A 616 18.21 -10.91 -24.37
CA GLY A 616 17.87 -12.25 -23.90
C GLY A 616 17.82 -12.38 -22.39
N ILE A 617 18.74 -11.72 -21.66
CA ILE A 617 18.82 -11.81 -20.20
C ILE A 617 17.54 -11.26 -19.53
N PRO A 618 17.05 -10.05 -19.84
CA PRO A 618 15.84 -9.52 -19.25
C PRO A 618 14.63 -10.44 -19.38
N VAL A 619 14.43 -10.99 -20.57
CA VAL A 619 13.30 -11.90 -20.83
C VAL A 619 13.39 -13.16 -19.94
N LEU A 620 14.60 -13.76 -19.83
CA LEU A 620 14.78 -14.94 -18.98
C LEU A 620 14.53 -14.63 -17.52
N LEU A 621 15.02 -13.49 -17.02
CA LEU A 621 14.84 -13.09 -15.62
C LEU A 621 13.38 -12.77 -15.30
N ILE A 622 12.69 -12.05 -16.18
CA ILE A 622 11.28 -11.73 -16.01
C ILE A 622 10.43 -13.01 -15.98
N VAL A 623 10.67 -13.97 -16.87
CA VAL A 623 9.94 -15.25 -16.86
C VAL A 623 10.14 -16.00 -15.55
N VAL A 624 11.33 -15.97 -14.97
CA VAL A 624 11.64 -16.61 -13.68
C VAL A 624 10.88 -15.94 -12.53
N ILE A 625 10.92 -14.61 -12.48
CA ILE A 625 10.25 -13.86 -11.39
C ILE A 625 8.74 -13.89 -11.54
N GLN A 626 8.22 -13.69 -12.77
CA GLN A 626 6.78 -13.79 -13.02
C GLN A 626 6.26 -15.20 -12.70
N GLY A 627 7.05 -16.23 -13.00
CA GLY A 627 6.75 -17.60 -12.61
C GLY A 627 6.68 -17.78 -11.09
N SER A 628 7.56 -17.11 -10.33
CA SER A 628 7.50 -17.15 -8.86
C SER A 628 6.25 -16.46 -8.31
N ILE A 629 5.82 -15.36 -8.94
CA ILE A 629 4.59 -14.63 -8.59
C ILE A 629 3.37 -15.54 -8.84
N TRP A 630 3.26 -16.17 -10.01
CA TRP A 630 2.15 -17.07 -10.31
C TRP A 630 2.11 -18.29 -9.38
N ILE A 631 3.25 -18.87 -9.00
CA ILE A 631 3.29 -19.96 -8.02
C ILE A 631 2.81 -19.48 -6.67
N ASN A 632 3.23 -18.28 -6.23
CA ASN A 632 2.81 -17.70 -4.97
C ASN A 632 1.29 -17.54 -4.89
N TYR A 633 0.67 -17.00 -5.94
CA TYR A 633 -0.78 -16.73 -5.98
C TYR A 633 -1.62 -17.91 -6.47
N GLY A 634 -0.99 -18.96 -6.99
CA GLY A 634 -1.65 -20.24 -7.24
C GLY A 634 -1.88 -21.08 -5.97
N ILE A 635 -1.13 -20.83 -4.89
CA ILE A 635 -1.29 -21.56 -3.62
C ILE A 635 -2.66 -21.29 -2.97
N PRO A 636 -3.14 -20.05 -2.81
CA PRO A 636 -4.48 -19.77 -2.28
C PRO A 636 -5.60 -20.50 -3.02
N THR A 637 -5.49 -20.64 -4.34
CA THR A 637 -6.45 -21.41 -5.14
C THR A 637 -6.46 -22.91 -4.76
N ILE A 638 -5.29 -23.48 -4.53
CA ILE A 638 -5.18 -24.91 -4.14
C ILE A 638 -5.68 -25.16 -2.72
N THR A 639 -5.39 -24.21 -1.81
CA THR A 639 -5.79 -24.30 -0.40
C THR A 639 -7.21 -23.77 -0.14
N ASN A 640 -7.85 -23.20 -1.16
CA ASN A 640 -9.14 -22.51 -1.05
C ASN A 640 -9.16 -21.47 0.08
N SER A 641 -8.04 -20.73 0.23
CA SER A 641 -7.90 -19.70 1.25
C SER A 641 -8.18 -18.34 0.62
N PRO A 642 -9.14 -17.56 1.13
CA PRO A 642 -9.42 -16.24 0.60
C PRO A 642 -8.19 -15.31 0.79
N LEU A 643 -7.97 -14.42 -0.18
CA LEU A 643 -6.86 -13.48 -0.17
C LEU A 643 -7.37 -12.06 -0.43
N PHE A 644 -7.00 -11.14 0.42
CA PHE A 644 -7.34 -9.73 0.21
C PHE A 644 -6.67 -9.21 -1.08
N PHE A 645 -7.46 -8.61 -1.97
CA PHE A 645 -7.04 -8.20 -3.31
C PHE A 645 -5.79 -7.30 -3.33
N LEU A 646 -5.68 -6.42 -2.34
CA LEU A 646 -4.54 -5.52 -2.19
C LEU A 646 -3.22 -6.26 -2.01
N SER A 647 -3.24 -7.42 -1.36
CA SER A 647 -2.04 -8.26 -1.18
C SER A 647 -1.42 -8.66 -2.52
N TYR A 648 -2.25 -8.93 -3.54
CA TYR A 648 -1.76 -9.22 -4.89
C TYR A 648 -1.11 -7.99 -5.52
N LEU A 649 -1.79 -6.86 -5.57
CA LEU A 649 -1.32 -5.65 -6.23
C LEU A 649 0.02 -5.15 -5.67
N VAL A 650 0.10 -5.10 -4.34
CA VAL A 650 1.29 -4.61 -3.63
C VAL A 650 2.45 -5.59 -3.76
N VAL A 651 2.20 -6.86 -3.42
CA VAL A 651 3.30 -7.84 -3.33
C VAL A 651 3.79 -8.27 -4.71
N SER A 652 2.94 -8.35 -5.75
CA SER A 652 3.39 -8.63 -7.11
C SER A 652 4.37 -7.55 -7.62
N SER A 653 4.09 -6.26 -7.34
CA SER A 653 4.98 -5.14 -7.65
C SER A 653 6.31 -5.24 -6.90
N ILE A 654 6.27 -5.52 -5.60
CA ILE A 654 7.47 -5.70 -4.77
C ILE A 654 8.28 -6.91 -5.24
N GLN A 655 7.65 -8.05 -5.49
CA GLN A 655 8.34 -9.24 -5.99
C GLN A 655 8.99 -9.00 -7.35
N MET A 656 8.30 -8.33 -8.28
CA MET A 656 8.85 -8.00 -9.60
C MET A 656 10.03 -7.04 -9.49
N GLY A 657 9.97 -6.06 -8.58
CA GLY A 657 11.00 -5.04 -8.43
C GLY A 657 12.18 -5.48 -7.53
N ALA A 658 11.89 -6.02 -6.34
CA ALA A 658 12.90 -6.31 -5.33
C ALA A 658 13.45 -7.74 -5.44
N ASN A 659 12.60 -8.76 -5.64
CA ASN A 659 13.11 -10.13 -5.69
C ASN A 659 13.90 -10.44 -6.98
N ILE A 660 13.77 -9.60 -8.02
CA ILE A 660 14.58 -9.74 -9.23
C ILE A 660 16.06 -9.48 -8.96
N ASP A 661 16.40 -8.75 -7.90
CA ASP A 661 17.78 -8.46 -7.50
C ASP A 661 18.56 -9.74 -7.20
N TYR A 662 17.92 -10.77 -6.65
CA TYR A 662 18.55 -12.09 -6.44
C TYR A 662 18.93 -12.75 -7.77
N ALA A 663 18.08 -12.60 -8.78
CA ALA A 663 18.35 -13.10 -10.12
C ALA A 663 19.43 -12.26 -10.84
N ILE A 664 19.45 -10.95 -10.64
CA ILE A 664 20.48 -10.03 -11.15
C ILE A 664 21.86 -10.41 -10.60
N VAL A 665 22.00 -10.58 -9.27
CA VAL A 665 23.25 -10.97 -8.62
C VAL A 665 23.77 -12.30 -9.18
N THR A 666 22.91 -13.31 -9.29
CA THR A 666 23.30 -14.62 -9.84
C THR A 666 23.74 -14.50 -11.29
N THR A 667 22.98 -13.75 -12.11
CA THR A 667 23.27 -13.59 -13.53
C THR A 667 24.55 -12.78 -13.76
N SER A 668 24.76 -11.69 -13.04
CA SER A 668 25.97 -10.87 -13.13
C SER A 668 27.23 -11.69 -12.80
N ARG A 669 27.19 -12.49 -11.74
CA ARG A 669 28.30 -13.39 -11.40
C ARG A 669 28.52 -14.48 -12.46
N PHE A 670 27.45 -15.04 -13.02
CA PHE A 670 27.57 -16.01 -14.10
C PHE A 670 28.22 -15.38 -15.35
N MET A 671 27.82 -14.16 -15.73
CA MET A 671 28.40 -13.43 -16.85
C MET A 671 29.87 -13.09 -16.62
N GLU A 672 30.26 -12.84 -15.38
CA GLU A 672 31.68 -12.61 -15.02
C GLU A 672 32.56 -13.85 -15.22
N PHE A 673 32.05 -15.06 -14.95
CA PHE A 673 32.84 -16.30 -14.95
C PHE A 673 32.70 -17.13 -16.22
N LYS A 674 31.61 -16.99 -17.00
CA LYS A 674 31.34 -17.86 -18.17
C LYS A 674 32.43 -17.89 -19.20
N ASP A 675 33.15 -16.77 -19.39
CA ASP A 675 34.23 -16.63 -20.38
C ASP A 675 35.61 -16.87 -19.80
N LYS A 676 35.76 -16.94 -18.46
CA LYS A 676 37.02 -17.10 -17.74
C LYS A 676 37.33 -18.55 -17.36
N MET A 677 36.33 -19.42 -17.29
CA MET A 677 36.51 -20.81 -16.84
C MET A 677 35.45 -21.75 -17.45
N PRO A 678 35.67 -23.09 -17.40
CA PRO A 678 34.69 -24.07 -17.91
C PRO A 678 33.31 -23.87 -17.30
N LYS A 679 32.23 -24.02 -18.09
CA LYS A 679 30.82 -23.77 -17.72
C LYS A 679 30.38 -24.44 -16.41
N LYS A 680 30.92 -25.66 -16.13
CA LYS A 680 30.61 -26.36 -14.89
C LYS A 680 31.23 -25.66 -13.70
N ASP A 681 32.44 -25.20 -13.81
CA ASP A 681 33.16 -24.53 -12.71
C ASP A 681 32.62 -23.09 -12.56
N ALA A 682 32.29 -22.42 -13.69
CA ALA A 682 31.67 -21.10 -13.70
C ALA A 682 30.35 -21.10 -12.90
N ILE A 683 29.44 -22.06 -13.15
CA ILE A 683 28.18 -22.10 -12.42
C ILE A 683 28.35 -22.49 -10.94
N ILE A 684 29.33 -23.35 -10.61
CA ILE A 684 29.64 -23.70 -9.23
C ILE A 684 30.14 -22.47 -8.46
N GLU A 685 31.05 -21.71 -9.05
CA GLU A 685 31.61 -20.53 -8.39
C GLU A 685 30.56 -19.38 -8.33
N THR A 686 29.75 -19.23 -9.37
CA THR A 686 28.59 -18.32 -9.36
C THR A 686 27.71 -18.60 -8.15
N MET A 687 27.30 -19.87 -7.93
CA MET A 687 26.43 -20.21 -6.82
C MET A 687 27.09 -20.02 -5.45
N ASN A 688 28.39 -20.35 -5.33
CA ASN A 688 29.14 -20.13 -4.09
C ASN A 688 29.22 -18.65 -3.70
N LEU A 689 29.38 -17.74 -4.65
CA LEU A 689 29.52 -16.31 -4.39
C LEU A 689 28.17 -15.57 -4.29
N SER A 690 27.12 -16.03 -4.99
CA SER A 690 25.79 -15.43 -4.91
C SER A 690 25.00 -15.85 -3.68
N PHE A 691 25.20 -17.10 -3.19
CA PHE A 691 24.44 -17.67 -2.08
C PHE A 691 24.45 -16.81 -0.81
N PRO A 692 25.61 -16.33 -0.31
CA PRO A 692 25.60 -15.53 0.92
C PRO A 692 24.75 -14.29 0.83
N THR A 693 24.78 -13.59 -0.30
CA THR A 693 23.98 -12.37 -0.53
C THR A 693 22.50 -12.71 -0.60
N ILE A 694 22.12 -13.70 -1.41
CA ILE A 694 20.71 -14.08 -1.62
C ILE A 694 20.07 -14.57 -0.33
N ILE A 695 20.77 -15.44 0.44
CA ILE A 695 20.20 -15.99 1.66
C ILE A 695 20.09 -14.94 2.77
N THR A 696 21.04 -14.01 2.85
CA THR A 696 21.00 -12.95 3.87
C THR A 696 19.81 -12.04 3.66
N SER A 697 19.72 -11.47 2.49
CA SER A 697 18.67 -10.53 2.11
C SER A 697 17.30 -11.20 2.01
N GLY A 698 17.24 -12.31 1.28
CA GLY A 698 15.99 -13.01 1.09
C GLY A 698 15.40 -13.58 2.38
N LEU A 699 16.27 -14.08 3.31
CA LEU A 699 15.79 -14.54 4.61
C LEU A 699 15.23 -13.40 5.46
N MET A 700 15.86 -12.23 5.43
CA MET A 700 15.34 -11.05 6.15
C MET A 700 13.98 -10.62 5.62
N MET A 701 13.83 -10.54 4.29
CA MET A 701 12.55 -10.18 3.67
C MET A 701 11.47 -11.24 3.94
N ALA A 702 11.82 -12.53 3.82
CA ALA A 702 10.89 -13.63 4.10
C ALA A 702 10.39 -13.62 5.55
N ILE A 703 11.32 -13.47 6.52
CA ILE A 703 10.97 -13.44 7.94
C ILE A 703 10.18 -12.18 8.28
N ALA A 704 10.57 -11.01 7.73
CA ALA A 704 9.82 -9.77 7.93
C ALA A 704 8.38 -9.90 7.43
N GLY A 705 8.18 -10.48 6.24
CA GLY A 705 6.85 -10.75 5.70
C GLY A 705 6.04 -11.70 6.58
N ILE A 706 6.62 -12.83 6.98
CA ILE A 706 5.95 -13.80 7.87
C ILE A 706 5.57 -13.17 9.21
N LEU A 707 6.45 -12.36 9.81
CA LEU A 707 6.16 -11.71 11.09
C LEU A 707 5.01 -10.69 10.95
N ILE A 708 4.97 -9.92 9.87
CA ILE A 708 3.83 -9.04 9.58
C ILE A 708 2.55 -9.88 9.47
N GLY A 709 2.58 -10.95 8.67
CA GLY A 709 1.40 -11.79 8.42
C GLY A 709 0.86 -12.48 9.67
N GLN A 710 1.74 -12.92 10.57
CA GLN A 710 1.34 -13.71 11.73
C GLN A 710 1.06 -12.89 13.01
N MET A 711 1.53 -11.65 13.07
CA MET A 711 1.50 -10.85 14.29
C MET A 711 0.58 -9.63 14.21
N THR A 712 0.01 -9.33 13.05
CA THR A 712 -0.98 -8.25 12.92
C THR A 712 -2.41 -8.79 12.90
N SER A 713 -3.31 -8.07 13.54
CA SER A 713 -4.75 -8.32 13.51
C SER A 713 -5.44 -7.72 12.26
N ASN A 714 -4.80 -6.76 11.59
CA ASN A 714 -5.36 -6.17 10.37
C ASN A 714 -5.18 -7.09 9.16
N ALA A 715 -6.29 -7.57 8.59
CA ALA A 715 -6.31 -8.57 7.52
C ALA A 715 -5.61 -8.11 6.22
N ALA A 716 -5.69 -6.83 5.86
CA ALA A 716 -5.00 -6.29 4.68
C ALA A 716 -3.48 -6.38 4.85
N ILE A 717 -2.98 -5.96 6.00
CA ILE A 717 -1.55 -5.97 6.32
C ILE A 717 -1.04 -7.40 6.49
N ALA A 718 -1.82 -8.26 7.16
CA ALA A 718 -1.51 -9.69 7.32
C ALA A 718 -1.37 -10.38 5.95
N GLY A 719 -2.33 -10.17 5.04
CA GLY A 719 -2.30 -10.73 3.69
C GLY A 719 -1.10 -10.26 2.86
N ILE A 720 -0.71 -8.99 2.97
CA ILE A 720 0.52 -8.45 2.36
C ILE A 720 1.75 -9.17 2.94
N GLY A 721 1.83 -9.30 4.26
CA GLY A 721 2.93 -9.94 4.96
C GLY A 721 3.11 -11.40 4.56
N ASP A 722 2.07 -12.21 4.66
CA ASP A 722 2.10 -13.64 4.33
C ASP A 722 2.44 -13.89 2.85
N SER A 723 1.83 -13.11 1.94
CA SER A 723 2.11 -13.21 0.51
C SER A 723 3.55 -12.82 0.18
N LEU A 724 4.09 -11.81 0.84
CA LEU A 724 5.49 -11.38 0.66
C LEU A 724 6.47 -12.42 1.20
N GLY A 725 6.23 -12.91 2.41
CA GLY A 725 7.09 -13.92 3.04
C GLY A 725 7.14 -15.21 2.23
N ARG A 726 5.98 -15.75 1.87
CA ARG A 726 5.84 -16.94 1.03
C ARG A 726 6.45 -16.73 -0.35
N GLY A 727 6.13 -15.62 -1.01
CA GLY A 727 6.63 -15.29 -2.34
C GLY A 727 8.14 -15.13 -2.39
N THR A 728 8.75 -14.56 -1.36
CA THR A 728 10.21 -14.42 -1.26
C THR A 728 10.87 -15.79 -1.10
N ILE A 729 10.35 -16.69 -0.27
CA ILE A 729 10.86 -18.06 -0.13
C ILE A 729 10.81 -18.80 -1.46
N ILE A 730 9.69 -18.72 -2.18
CA ILE A 730 9.51 -19.31 -3.50
C ILE A 730 10.54 -18.76 -4.48
N THR A 731 10.74 -17.44 -4.50
CA THR A 731 11.72 -16.78 -5.38
C THR A 731 13.14 -17.23 -5.07
N ILE A 732 13.55 -17.27 -3.79
CA ILE A 732 14.87 -17.76 -3.39
C ILE A 732 15.08 -19.18 -3.92
N PHE A 733 14.09 -20.07 -3.72
CA PHE A 733 14.17 -21.44 -4.20
C PHE A 733 14.36 -21.51 -5.72
N ILE A 734 13.57 -20.74 -6.48
CA ILE A 734 13.63 -20.72 -7.95
C ILE A 734 14.98 -20.14 -8.42
N VAL A 735 15.45 -19.04 -7.83
CA VAL A 735 16.73 -18.41 -8.18
C VAL A 735 17.92 -19.33 -7.84
N MET A 736 17.85 -20.09 -6.76
CA MET A 736 18.91 -21.00 -6.36
C MET A 736 18.94 -22.30 -7.17
N PHE A 737 17.77 -22.89 -7.46
CA PHE A 737 17.70 -24.25 -8.00
C PHE A 737 17.20 -24.35 -9.45
N ILE A 738 16.66 -23.27 -10.03
CA ILE A 738 16.08 -23.28 -11.39
C ILE A 738 16.78 -22.27 -12.31
N LEU A 739 17.00 -21.03 -11.86
CA LEU A 739 17.67 -20.00 -12.67
C LEU A 739 19.04 -20.42 -13.21
N PRO A 740 19.93 -21.11 -12.45
CA PRO A 740 21.23 -21.54 -12.98
C PRO A 740 21.14 -22.46 -14.21
N GLN A 741 20.11 -23.34 -14.26
CA GLN A 741 19.86 -24.20 -15.41
C GLN A 741 19.35 -23.40 -16.61
N ILE A 742 18.50 -22.41 -16.38
CA ILE A 742 17.98 -21.53 -17.42
C ILE A 742 19.12 -20.71 -18.04
N LEU A 743 20.02 -20.17 -17.22
CA LEU A 743 21.22 -19.44 -17.71
C LEU A 743 22.14 -20.33 -18.55
N LEU A 744 22.41 -21.57 -18.09
CA LEU A 744 23.21 -22.54 -18.84
C LEU A 744 22.58 -22.97 -20.17
N LEU A 745 21.24 -23.10 -20.23
CA LEU A 745 20.52 -23.46 -21.45
C LEU A 745 20.39 -22.25 -22.38
N GLY A 746 20.15 -21.07 -21.82
CA GLY A 746 19.90 -19.81 -22.52
C GLY A 746 21.17 -19.10 -23.01
N GLU A 747 22.38 -19.58 -22.67
CA GLU A 747 23.66 -18.93 -22.98
C GLU A 747 23.78 -18.51 -24.46
N LYS A 748 23.38 -19.39 -25.40
CA LYS A 748 23.41 -19.09 -26.84
C LYS A 748 22.46 -17.95 -27.23
N VAL A 749 21.35 -17.81 -26.54
CA VAL A 749 20.39 -16.71 -26.75
C VAL A 749 20.98 -15.42 -26.19
N ILE A 750 21.57 -15.49 -25.00
CA ILE A 750 22.24 -14.37 -24.34
C ILE A 750 23.32 -13.78 -25.24
N ASP A 751 24.20 -14.66 -25.78
CA ASP A 751 25.34 -14.22 -26.63
C ASP A 751 24.87 -13.64 -27.97
N LYS A 752 23.80 -14.20 -28.59
CA LYS A 752 23.27 -13.70 -29.86
C LYS A 752 22.49 -12.39 -29.71
N THR A 753 21.99 -12.08 -28.51
CA THR A 753 21.18 -10.88 -28.25
C THR A 753 21.96 -9.79 -27.51
N ALA A 754 23.26 -10.00 -27.29
CA ALA A 754 24.13 -8.98 -26.73
C ALA A 754 24.35 -7.85 -27.77
N PHE A 755 24.33 -6.61 -27.29
CA PHE A 755 24.55 -5.42 -28.10
C PHE A 755 25.45 -4.41 -27.38
N ASP A 756 26.30 -3.71 -28.14
CA ASP A 756 27.09 -2.61 -27.62
C ASP A 756 26.31 -1.32 -27.70
N MET A 757 26.09 -0.68 -26.56
CA MET A 757 25.61 0.70 -26.56
C MET A 757 26.77 1.65 -26.82
N PRO A 758 26.64 2.63 -27.73
CA PRO A 758 27.61 3.70 -27.80
C PRO A 758 27.68 4.37 -26.43
N SER A 759 28.84 4.30 -25.79
CA SER A 759 29.04 4.99 -24.51
C SER A 759 28.81 6.48 -24.73
N ALA A 760 27.86 7.08 -23.98
CA ALA A 760 27.64 8.52 -23.98
C ALA A 760 28.84 9.32 -23.46
N VAL A 761 29.85 8.64 -22.93
CA VAL A 761 31.16 9.18 -22.65
C VAL A 761 31.97 9.00 -23.93
N SER A 762 32.09 10.05 -24.70
CA SER A 762 33.02 10.12 -25.82
C SER A 762 34.36 9.61 -25.36
N SER A 763 34.74 8.41 -25.85
CA SER A 763 36.14 8.04 -25.86
C SER A 763 36.82 9.10 -26.72
N HIS A 764 37.55 10.01 -26.13
CA HIS A 764 38.53 10.77 -26.86
C HIS A 764 39.48 9.72 -27.41
N GLN A 765 39.32 9.38 -28.67
CA GLN A 765 40.38 8.77 -29.43
C GLN A 765 41.55 9.77 -29.38
N SER A 766 42.45 9.59 -28.44
CA SER A 766 43.71 10.29 -28.47
C SER A 766 44.49 9.66 -29.63
N SER A 767 44.53 10.34 -30.76
CA SER A 767 45.53 10.09 -31.78
C SER A 767 46.86 10.57 -31.23
N GLY A 768 47.43 9.86 -30.30
CA GLY A 768 48.73 10.09 -29.69
C GLY A 768 49.75 9.11 -30.22
N ARG A 769 50.92 9.60 -30.60
CA ARG A 769 52.06 8.71 -30.83
C ARG A 769 52.44 8.06 -29.51
N VAL A 770 52.27 6.75 -29.39
CA VAL A 770 52.69 5.98 -28.23
C VAL A 770 54.09 5.48 -28.53
N ARG A 771 55.08 5.90 -27.75
CA ARG A 771 56.43 5.31 -27.75
C ARG A 771 56.44 4.19 -26.72
N ILE A 772 56.57 2.95 -27.21
CA ILE A 772 56.72 1.76 -26.34
C ILE A 772 58.20 1.44 -26.31
N ASP A 773 58.79 1.54 -25.11
CA ASP A 773 60.16 1.17 -24.84
C ASP A 773 60.16 0.05 -23.81
N GLY A 774 60.03 -1.22 -24.28
CA GLY A 774 59.90 -2.39 -23.41
C GLY A 774 59.32 -3.62 -24.13
N MET A 775 59.17 -4.71 -23.39
CA MET A 775 58.61 -5.98 -23.88
C MET A 775 57.07 -5.95 -23.78
N VAL A 776 56.39 -6.20 -24.90
CA VAL A 776 54.91 -6.37 -24.96
C VAL A 776 54.65 -7.87 -25.08
N ARG A 777 53.86 -8.42 -24.11
CA ARG A 777 53.28 -9.77 -24.17
C ARG A 777 51.79 -9.67 -24.27
N GLY A 778 51.21 -10.09 -25.41
CA GLY A 778 49.79 -10.06 -25.69
C GLY A 778 49.48 -10.02 -27.17
N GLU A 779 48.22 -10.06 -27.54
CA GLU A 779 47.74 -9.90 -28.93
C GLU A 779 47.56 -8.42 -29.22
N ILE A 780 48.11 -7.94 -30.33
CA ILE A 780 47.90 -6.59 -30.81
C ILE A 780 47.01 -6.65 -32.07
N HIS A 781 45.81 -6.15 -31.96
CA HIS A 781 44.90 -5.95 -33.11
C HIS A 781 44.83 -4.47 -33.45
N GLY A 782 45.45 -4.08 -34.57
CA GLY A 782 45.42 -2.69 -35.00
C GLY A 782 46.31 -2.40 -36.19
N GLN A 783 46.24 -1.21 -36.76
CA GLN A 783 47.06 -0.74 -37.86
C GLN A 783 48.22 0.05 -37.30
N ILE A 784 49.47 -0.41 -37.58
CA ILE A 784 50.68 0.29 -37.15
C ILE A 784 51.25 0.98 -38.41
N SER A 785 51.36 2.30 -38.36
CA SER A 785 51.97 3.12 -39.39
C SER A 785 53.22 3.73 -38.84
N GLY A 786 54.41 3.35 -39.43
CA GLY A 786 55.74 3.88 -39.03
C GLY A 786 56.84 2.83 -39.17
N ILE A 787 58.03 3.18 -38.63
CA ILE A 787 59.20 2.26 -38.60
C ILE A 787 59.13 1.48 -37.29
N VAL A 788 59.01 0.14 -37.35
CA VAL A 788 59.03 -0.72 -36.18
C VAL A 788 60.38 -1.43 -36.09
N HIS A 789 61.10 -1.15 -34.98
CA HIS A 789 62.27 -1.90 -34.59
C HIS A 789 61.91 -2.81 -33.41
N ALA A 790 61.59 -4.10 -33.66
CA ALA A 790 61.23 -5.06 -32.64
C ALA A 790 61.75 -6.45 -32.97
N VAL A 791 62.04 -7.23 -31.96
CA VAL A 791 62.25 -8.68 -32.10
C VAL A 791 60.94 -9.33 -31.68
N VAL A 792 60.31 -10.05 -32.59
CA VAL A 792 59.04 -10.71 -32.35
C VAL A 792 59.27 -12.22 -32.22
N GLU A 793 59.01 -12.78 -31.02
CA GLU A 793 59.04 -14.23 -30.78
C GLU A 793 57.59 -14.74 -30.71
N GLY A 794 57.22 -15.60 -31.66
CA GLY A 794 55.86 -16.23 -31.68
C GLY A 794 55.34 -16.31 -33.12
N ASP A 795 54.07 -16.79 -33.24
CA ASP A 795 53.33 -16.84 -34.53
C ASP A 795 52.92 -15.42 -34.94
N VAL A 796 53.60 -14.91 -35.99
CA VAL A 796 53.35 -13.56 -36.50
C VAL A 796 52.61 -13.64 -37.82
N ASN A 797 51.41 -13.09 -37.84
CA ASN A 797 50.59 -12.94 -39.05
C ASN A 797 50.56 -11.47 -39.45
N ILE A 798 51.51 -11.02 -40.26
CA ILE A 798 51.59 -9.65 -40.74
C ILE A 798 51.12 -9.61 -42.20
N SER A 799 50.05 -8.95 -42.50
CA SER A 799 49.73 -8.56 -43.90
C SER A 799 50.28 -7.17 -44.18
N LEU A 800 51.30 -7.09 -45.00
CA LEU A 800 51.82 -5.83 -45.51
C LEU A 800 50.92 -5.31 -46.63
N LEU A 801 50.19 -4.22 -46.37
CA LEU A 801 49.55 -3.46 -47.44
C LEU A 801 50.65 -2.62 -48.14
N SER A 802 51.19 -3.11 -49.27
CA SER A 802 52.08 -2.37 -50.10
C SER A 802 51.29 -1.33 -50.92
N GLY A 803 51.24 -0.10 -50.45
CA GLY A 803 50.91 1.07 -51.22
C GLY A 803 52.15 1.66 -51.86
N THR A 804 52.30 1.60 -53.18
CA THR A 804 53.31 2.33 -53.91
C THR A 804 53.16 3.84 -53.73
N ALA A 805 54.06 4.46 -52.94
CA ALA A 805 54.13 5.90 -52.86
C ALA A 805 55.10 6.32 -53.95
N GLU A 806 54.68 7.03 -54.95
CA GLU A 806 55.55 7.87 -55.80
C GLU A 806 56.16 9.03 -55.01
N PRO A 807 57.39 9.42 -55.22
CA PRO A 807 58.03 10.50 -54.44
C PRO A 807 57.59 11.87 -55.00
N GLU A 808 56.81 12.64 -54.25
CA GLU A 808 56.60 14.05 -54.50
C GLU A 808 57.80 14.84 -54.06
N THR A 809 58.40 15.50 -55.09
CA THR A 809 59.55 16.43 -54.96
C THR A 809 59.12 17.71 -54.22
N ALA A 810 59.98 18.12 -53.29
CA ALA A 810 59.92 19.39 -52.61
C ALA A 810 60.04 20.57 -53.59
N ASP A 811 59.12 21.53 -53.46
CA ASP A 811 59.39 22.93 -53.79
C ASP A 811 58.80 23.91 -52.77
N ALA A 812 59.53 24.91 -52.46
CA ALA A 812 59.32 25.91 -51.43
C ALA A 812 58.54 27.11 -51.93
N PRO A 813 58.24 28.13 -51.16
CA PRO A 813 56.96 28.86 -51.15
C PRO A 813 57.07 30.19 -51.95
N GLN A 814 55.99 30.63 -52.52
CA GLN A 814 55.79 32.07 -52.86
C GLN A 814 54.42 32.58 -52.42
N ALA A 815 54.51 33.75 -51.84
CA ALA A 815 53.51 34.58 -51.31
C ALA A 815 52.73 35.38 -52.37
N GLN A 816 51.65 36.04 -51.86
CA GLN A 816 50.85 37.14 -52.37
C GLN A 816 49.74 36.81 -53.38
N THR A 817 48.55 37.34 -53.38
CA THR A 817 47.91 38.57 -52.85
C THR A 817 46.43 38.52 -53.23
N GLU A 818 45.57 39.03 -52.34
CA GLU A 818 44.36 39.79 -52.57
C GLU A 818 43.55 39.66 -53.90
N LYS A 819 42.28 39.41 -53.79
CA LYS A 819 41.14 40.35 -54.02
C LYS A 819 39.84 39.58 -54.05
N GLU A 820 38.94 40.00 -53.20
CA GLU A 820 37.61 40.64 -53.47
C GLU A 820 36.94 40.26 -54.82
N ASP A 821 35.74 39.71 -54.73
CA ASP A 821 34.48 40.37 -54.91
C ASP A 821 33.35 39.38 -55.27
N ASP A 822 32.33 39.59 -54.57
CA ASP A 822 30.90 39.67 -54.97
C ASP A 822 30.12 38.52 -55.62
N ALA A 823 29.07 38.21 -54.85
CA ALA A 823 27.64 38.27 -55.21
C ALA A 823 26.95 37.10 -55.91
N HIS A 824 25.85 36.77 -55.26
CA HIS A 824 24.58 36.20 -55.82
C HIS A 824 24.58 34.75 -56.30
N GLU A 825 23.84 33.83 -55.65
CA GLU A 825 22.37 33.67 -55.43
C GLU A 825 22.15 32.74 -54.21
#